data_6d31fd77868cef665c668e8dcc5571c5
#
_entry.id   6d31fd77868cef665c668e8dcc5571c5
#
_cell.length_a   1.000
_cell.length_b   1.000
_cell.length_c   1.000
_cell.angle_alpha   90.00
_cell.angle_beta   90.00
_cell.angle_gamma   90.00
#
_symmetry.space_group_name_H-M   'P 1'
#
loop_
_entity.id
_entity.type
_entity.pdbx_description
1 polymer ?
#
loop_
_entity_poly.entity_id
_entity_poly.type
_entity_poly.pdbx_seq_one_letter_code
_entity_poly.pdbx_strand_id
1 'polypeptide(L)'
;MKRTLTLLTVLSLTIAAEAQTLNIQTGNVVYQFPAAQTGDMTFTNGTQLTVMGRTFTLADISSMTVDNSEVTDNLVSVEYNGTDVTIHVAGNVAQYVEPTCSGAHVTIQQTNSDAVDGNEITYQLSGTSSNGSLTLTGEYKCSISLDGLTLTNPAGAAISIANSKRIQISAKKDTENTLADCAEGSQKACIYSKGQLQLQGNGTLNIVGNSKHVIKSASYIAVKNLTLNITSAVGDGISCEEYFQMKSGTVNISGVGDDGIQCDLGGTASTGETSLHTDEDTGNIYIEGGTLTVTVPKTATAGKCMKSDGDIQLTGGTLTLNAYGNIDLTDTTDPSTTAGLKAEGSVVLQGSDATINVTGSAGRGVGAATFTAKSGTLAVNNSGALSSSGSSYFYTAKSVKADAIDIDGGTITITTSGAASKGISGDAVTITGGNINVTTSGNGATDATEADGKGATGLNSDGDITISGGTLTLKNTGTGGKCIKADGTLTVSDNADITATNTASKYSSGSYSASAKAIKAGTRTASKTSVKAYGPGGGGGGGFPGGGGGSSTSYTYTGGLVVKGGTIVAKASSHEAIESKSTIDISGGYIYAESSDDAINSASTFNITGGYVMGNSTGNDGLDANGNFNISGGYVVSIAASSPEVGIDANTEGGYKLTITGGNVVAVGGLERGSSLSGVTSKSASFSRNTWYTFKNGSTSVFSFKIPTASSGRASSSMTIVASSTPSITSGSLTGTSIWNGYGVVGN
;
A
#
# COMPACT_ATOMS: atom_id res chain seq x y z
N MET A 1 71.73 -15.58 20.87
CA MET A 1 71.76 -16.11 22.26
C MET A 1 71.72 -15.03 23.31
N LYS A 2 72.50 -13.88 23.27
CA LYS A 2 72.47 -12.90 24.36
C LYS A 2 71.19 -12.10 24.51
N ARG A 3 70.36 -11.92 23.46
CA ARG A 3 69.06 -11.17 23.58
C ARG A 3 67.94 -12.05 24.15
N THR A 4 67.98 -13.36 23.92
CA THR A 4 66.98 -14.30 24.44
C THR A 4 67.13 -14.52 25.97
N LEU A 5 68.37 -14.42 26.47
CA LEU A 5 68.63 -14.64 27.88
C LEU A 5 68.23 -13.43 28.79
N THR A 6 68.25 -12.22 28.21
CA THR A 6 67.83 -11.01 28.94
C THR A 6 66.27 -10.96 29.11
N LEU A 7 65.54 -11.56 28.18
CA LEU A 7 64.09 -11.67 28.25
C LEU A 7 63.65 -12.68 29.34
N LEU A 8 64.37 -13.74 29.54
CA LEU A 8 64.05 -14.78 30.55
C LEU A 8 64.27 -14.32 31.99
N THR A 9 65.21 -13.38 32.24
CA THR A 9 65.54 -12.87 33.59
C THR A 9 64.56 -11.82 34.11
N VAL A 10 63.76 -11.22 33.27
CA VAL A 10 62.75 -10.23 33.71
C VAL A 10 61.47 -10.88 34.18
N LEU A 11 61.22 -12.12 33.80
CA LEU A 11 59.96 -12.82 34.09
C LEU A 11 59.89 -13.50 35.46
N SER A 12 60.98 -13.42 36.27
CA SER A 12 61.04 -13.99 37.62
C SER A 12 60.83 -12.99 38.76
N LEU A 13 60.39 -11.76 38.50
CA LEU A 13 60.08 -10.79 39.54
C LEU A 13 58.66 -11.05 40.09
N THR A 14 58.60 -11.30 41.40
CA THR A 14 57.42 -11.45 42.24
C THR A 14 56.43 -10.28 42.04
N ILE A 15 55.23 -10.62 41.61
CA ILE A 15 54.13 -9.71 41.29
C ILE A 15 53.44 -9.30 42.60
N ALA A 16 53.46 -8.03 42.94
CA ALA A 16 52.50 -7.39 43.83
C ALA A 16 51.22 -7.15 42.98
N ALA A 17 50.07 -7.55 43.52
CA ALA A 17 48.79 -7.63 42.82
C ALA A 17 48.23 -6.29 42.32
N GLU A 18 48.61 -5.89 41.12
CA GLU A 18 47.81 -5.04 40.26
C GLU A 18 47.61 -5.81 38.92
N ALA A 19 46.49 -5.62 38.26
CA ALA A 19 46.18 -6.32 37.01
C ALA A 19 47.25 -5.99 35.96
N GLN A 20 48.20 -6.89 35.76
CA GLN A 20 49.25 -6.75 34.74
C GLN A 20 48.86 -7.54 33.50
N THR A 21 49.15 -6.92 32.34
CA THR A 21 48.90 -7.53 31.02
C THR A 21 50.21 -7.82 30.32
N LEU A 22 50.43 -9.05 29.92
CA LEU A 22 51.50 -9.44 29.01
C LEU A 22 51.03 -9.13 27.56
N ASN A 23 51.69 -8.22 26.91
CA ASN A 23 51.48 -7.89 25.51
C ASN A 23 52.55 -8.58 24.64
N ILE A 24 52.12 -9.38 23.65
CA ILE A 24 52.95 -10.00 22.63
C ILE A 24 52.60 -9.40 21.30
N GLN A 25 53.52 -8.66 20.68
CA GLN A 25 53.28 -7.99 19.40
C GLN A 25 53.88 -8.79 18.24
N THR A 26 53.06 -9.01 17.19
CA THR A 26 53.49 -9.55 15.90
C THR A 26 53.02 -8.63 14.79
N GLY A 27 53.93 -7.85 14.19
CA GLY A 27 53.54 -6.83 13.20
C GLY A 27 52.58 -5.78 13.82
N ASN A 28 51.40 -5.62 13.22
CA ASN A 28 50.36 -4.69 13.68
C ASN A 28 49.41 -5.30 14.72
N VAL A 29 49.62 -6.54 15.13
CA VAL A 29 48.75 -7.26 16.08
C VAL A 29 49.41 -7.38 17.44
N VAL A 30 48.70 -6.96 18.47
CA VAL A 30 49.10 -7.06 19.88
C VAL A 30 48.16 -8.03 20.58
N TYR A 31 48.69 -9.16 21.02
CA TYR A 31 47.95 -10.13 21.83
C TYR A 31 48.11 -9.79 23.30
N GLN A 32 47.01 -9.62 24.03
CA GLN A 32 46.97 -9.11 25.40
C GLN A 32 46.51 -10.21 26.34
N PHE A 33 47.44 -10.70 27.16
CA PHE A 33 47.18 -11.79 28.10
C PHE A 33 47.20 -11.25 29.56
N PRO A 34 46.08 -11.31 30.31
CA PRO A 34 46.13 -11.01 31.74
C PRO A 34 47.16 -11.90 32.43
N ALA A 35 48.17 -11.30 33.10
CA ALA A 35 49.30 -12.08 33.67
C ALA A 35 48.86 -13.14 34.68
N ALA A 36 47.73 -12.90 35.40
CA ALA A 36 47.14 -13.86 36.33
C ALA A 36 46.51 -15.08 35.63
N GLN A 37 46.27 -15.04 34.30
CA GLN A 37 45.61 -16.06 33.50
C GLN A 37 46.56 -16.78 32.55
N THR A 38 47.80 -16.33 32.36
CA THR A 38 48.75 -16.88 31.36
C THR A 38 49.09 -18.34 31.62
N GLY A 39 49.00 -18.81 32.86
CA GLY A 39 49.46 -20.14 33.25
C GLY A 39 50.94 -20.38 32.91
N ASP A 40 51.29 -21.65 32.62
CA ASP A 40 52.62 -21.99 32.15
C ASP A 40 52.81 -21.64 30.67
N MET A 41 53.74 -20.74 30.35
CA MET A 41 54.14 -20.50 28.97
C MET A 41 55.05 -21.62 28.49
N THR A 42 54.71 -22.23 27.35
CA THR A 42 55.42 -23.40 26.83
C THR A 42 56.30 -23.02 25.65
N PHE A 43 57.60 -23.41 25.73
CA PHE A 43 58.56 -23.26 24.64
C PHE A 43 58.73 -24.60 23.94
N THR A 44 58.54 -24.63 22.61
CA THR A 44 58.61 -25.84 21.81
C THR A 44 59.70 -25.70 20.75
N ASN A 45 60.58 -26.70 20.62
CA ASN A 45 61.67 -26.77 19.61
C ASN A 45 62.59 -25.55 19.55
N GLY A 46 62.62 -24.71 20.58
CA GLY A 46 63.43 -23.47 20.62
C GLY A 46 62.99 -22.39 19.60
N THR A 47 61.87 -22.56 18.92
CA THR A 47 61.36 -21.64 17.90
C THR A 47 59.93 -21.18 18.12
N GLN A 48 59.21 -21.77 19.07
CA GLN A 48 57.82 -21.48 19.31
C GLN A 48 57.54 -21.16 20.80
N LEU A 49 56.63 -20.18 21.04
CA LEU A 49 56.11 -19.85 22.36
C LEU A 49 54.59 -20.05 22.32
N THR A 50 54.04 -20.85 23.27
CA THR A 50 52.59 -21.00 23.44
C THR A 50 52.14 -20.32 24.73
N VAL A 51 51.11 -19.47 24.65
CA VAL A 51 50.47 -18.77 25.78
C VAL A 51 48.95 -18.90 25.60
N MET A 52 48.24 -19.40 26.62
CA MET A 52 46.77 -19.57 26.60
C MET A 52 46.26 -20.21 25.29
N GLY A 53 46.96 -21.29 24.81
CA GLY A 53 46.60 -22.00 23.58
C GLY A 53 47.05 -21.34 22.27
N ARG A 54 47.47 -20.07 22.26
CA ARG A 54 48.03 -19.41 21.10
C ARG A 54 49.52 -19.71 20.96
N THR A 55 49.93 -20.20 19.79
CA THR A 55 51.33 -20.45 19.49
C THR A 55 51.92 -19.38 18.60
N PHE A 56 53.03 -18.82 19.01
CA PHE A 56 53.79 -17.81 18.28
C PHE A 56 55.10 -18.37 17.78
N THR A 57 55.51 -18.05 16.55
CA THR A 57 56.89 -18.26 16.10
C THR A 57 57.75 -17.14 16.70
N LEU A 58 58.80 -17.48 17.41
CA LEU A 58 59.66 -16.50 18.09
C LEU A 58 60.25 -15.43 17.12
N ALA A 59 60.50 -15.80 15.88
CA ALA A 59 61.00 -14.90 14.87
C ALA A 59 59.99 -13.81 14.45
N ASP A 60 58.71 -14.05 14.65
CA ASP A 60 57.63 -13.12 14.28
C ASP A 60 57.30 -12.15 15.40
N ILE A 61 57.78 -12.42 16.65
CA ILE A 61 57.54 -11.55 17.78
C ILE A 61 58.44 -10.29 17.68
N SER A 62 57.80 -9.14 17.47
CA SER A 62 58.51 -7.84 17.41
C SER A 62 58.79 -7.24 18.76
N SER A 63 57.87 -7.48 19.75
CA SER A 63 58.07 -7.07 21.14
C SER A 63 57.28 -7.94 22.12
N MET A 64 57.78 -8.01 23.37
CA MET A 64 57.03 -8.50 24.53
C MET A 64 57.16 -7.49 25.65
N THR A 65 56.07 -7.03 26.20
CA THR A 65 56.02 -6.02 27.27
C THR A 65 54.98 -6.41 28.31
N VAL A 66 55.18 -5.92 29.53
CA VAL A 66 54.18 -6.03 30.58
C VAL A 66 53.81 -4.64 31.03
N ASP A 67 52.54 -4.36 31.08
CA ASP A 67 51.98 -3.08 31.51
C ASP A 67 50.70 -3.28 32.37
N ASN A 68 50.01 -2.18 32.73
CA ASN A 68 48.81 -2.22 33.53
C ASN A 68 47.55 -1.98 32.69
N SER A 69 47.59 -2.33 31.36
CA SER A 69 46.40 -2.23 30.53
C SER A 69 45.33 -3.27 30.95
N GLU A 70 44.08 -2.83 30.94
CA GLU A 70 42.95 -3.73 31.19
C GLU A 70 42.60 -4.52 29.90
N VAL A 71 42.39 -5.80 30.05
CA VAL A 71 41.95 -6.69 28.95
C VAL A 71 40.48 -7.02 29.15
N THR A 72 39.66 -6.70 28.16
CA THR A 72 38.28 -7.15 28.11
C THR A 72 38.21 -8.48 27.41
N ASP A 73 37.71 -9.50 28.08
CA ASP A 73 37.55 -10.86 27.51
C ASP A 73 36.63 -10.82 26.27
N ASN A 74 36.88 -11.71 25.34
CA ASN A 74 36.15 -11.86 24.06
C ASN A 74 36.23 -10.63 23.14
N LEU A 75 37.15 -9.68 23.36
CA LEU A 75 37.28 -8.47 22.57
C LEU A 75 38.48 -8.55 21.62
N VAL A 76 38.23 -8.20 20.36
CA VAL A 76 39.26 -7.86 19.38
C VAL A 76 39.00 -6.43 18.93
N SER A 77 39.91 -5.50 19.26
CA SER A 77 39.79 -4.12 18.78
C SER A 77 40.66 -3.88 17.55
N VAL A 78 40.10 -3.18 16.56
CA VAL A 78 40.74 -2.79 15.32
C VAL A 78 40.64 -1.28 15.21
N GLU A 79 41.78 -0.60 15.35
CA GLU A 79 41.88 0.85 15.26
C GLU A 79 42.53 1.25 13.92
N TYR A 80 41.75 1.96 13.08
CA TYR A 80 42.19 2.45 11.78
C TYR A 80 42.91 3.79 11.90
N ASN A 81 44.15 3.86 11.46
CA ASN A 81 45.03 5.02 11.56
C ASN A 81 45.51 5.52 10.19
N GLY A 82 44.56 5.96 9.34
CA GLY A 82 44.89 6.38 7.97
C GLY A 82 45.21 5.20 7.05
N THR A 83 46.46 5.00 6.73
CA THR A 83 46.92 3.92 5.84
C THR A 83 47.31 2.63 6.58
N ASP A 84 47.23 2.64 7.90
CA ASP A 84 47.66 1.53 8.74
C ASP A 84 46.58 1.17 9.77
N VAL A 85 46.81 0.12 10.53
CA VAL A 85 45.86 -0.38 11.53
C VAL A 85 46.61 -0.96 12.73
N THR A 86 46.05 -0.80 13.93
CA THR A 86 46.50 -1.50 15.14
C THR A 86 45.40 -2.47 15.58
N ILE A 87 45.78 -3.72 15.85
CA ILE A 87 44.82 -4.77 16.26
C ILE A 87 45.22 -5.27 17.64
N HIS A 88 44.29 -5.19 18.61
CA HIS A 88 44.46 -5.81 19.92
C HIS A 88 43.56 -7.02 20.05
N VAL A 89 44.10 -8.15 20.49
CA VAL A 89 43.38 -9.42 20.65
C VAL A 89 43.44 -9.85 22.10
N ALA A 90 42.32 -10.02 22.75
CA ALA A 90 42.22 -10.53 24.11
C ALA A 90 42.75 -11.97 24.20
N GLY A 91 43.47 -12.27 25.25
CA GLY A 91 44.17 -13.54 25.43
C GLY A 91 43.28 -14.78 25.39
N ASN A 92 42.07 -14.69 25.95
CA ASN A 92 41.12 -15.82 25.96
C ASN A 92 40.61 -16.21 24.57
N VAL A 93 40.61 -15.30 23.59
CA VAL A 93 40.21 -15.55 22.17
C VAL A 93 41.42 -15.69 21.24
N ALA A 94 42.64 -15.44 21.70
CA ALA A 94 43.84 -15.39 20.87
C ALA A 94 44.06 -16.66 20.02
N GLN A 95 43.69 -17.84 20.53
CA GLN A 95 43.83 -19.10 19.81
C GLN A 95 42.79 -19.29 18.68
N TYR A 96 41.71 -18.51 18.69
CA TYR A 96 40.59 -18.62 17.76
C TYR A 96 40.52 -17.54 16.71
N VAL A 97 41.40 -16.53 16.78
CA VAL A 97 41.37 -15.35 15.90
C VAL A 97 42.70 -15.20 15.19
N GLU A 98 42.64 -15.28 13.85
CA GLU A 98 43.82 -15.11 12.99
C GLU A 98 43.67 -13.79 12.18
N PRO A 99 44.13 -12.66 12.74
CA PRO A 99 44.10 -11.39 12.04
C PRO A 99 45.32 -11.27 11.11
N THR A 100 45.06 -10.78 9.89
CA THR A 100 46.10 -10.37 8.94
C THR A 100 45.75 -8.99 8.39
N CYS A 101 46.72 -8.19 8.05
CA CYS A 101 46.51 -6.86 7.48
C CYS A 101 47.52 -6.55 6.36
N SER A 102 47.04 -5.73 5.39
CA SER A 102 47.88 -5.15 4.34
C SER A 102 47.50 -3.64 4.33
N GLY A 103 48.33 -2.81 4.96
CA GLY A 103 47.94 -1.46 5.32
C GLY A 103 46.70 -1.49 6.19
N ALA A 104 45.69 -0.69 5.89
CA ALA A 104 44.42 -0.66 6.60
C ALA A 104 43.36 -1.68 6.09
N HIS A 105 43.72 -2.63 5.23
CA HIS A 105 42.85 -3.74 4.85
C HIS A 105 43.08 -4.93 5.80
N VAL A 106 42.08 -5.20 6.63
CA VAL A 106 42.08 -6.22 7.67
C VAL A 106 41.29 -7.44 7.22
N THR A 107 41.87 -8.61 7.37
CA THR A 107 41.17 -9.90 7.24
C THR A 107 41.29 -10.66 8.55
N ILE A 108 40.15 -11.10 9.08
CA ILE A 108 40.07 -11.88 10.30
C ILE A 108 39.44 -13.23 9.98
N GLN A 109 40.16 -14.30 10.29
CA GLN A 109 39.63 -15.65 10.28
C GLN A 109 39.28 -16.07 11.71
N GLN A 110 38.01 -16.34 11.97
CA GLN A 110 37.49 -16.82 13.25
C GLN A 110 37.33 -18.34 13.18
N THR A 111 37.95 -19.09 14.10
CA THR A 111 38.03 -20.57 14.02
C THR A 111 37.29 -21.31 15.14
N ASN A 112 36.70 -20.60 16.13
CA ASN A 112 35.88 -21.25 17.15
C ASN A 112 34.57 -21.81 16.55
N SER A 113 34.13 -22.93 17.07
CA SER A 113 32.84 -23.58 16.73
C SER A 113 31.76 -23.37 17.78
N ASP A 114 32.13 -22.80 18.93
CA ASP A 114 31.27 -22.56 20.09
C ASP A 114 31.58 -21.21 20.74
N ALA A 115 30.75 -20.79 21.69
CA ALA A 115 31.03 -19.63 22.54
C ALA A 115 32.37 -19.78 23.27
N VAL A 116 33.14 -18.72 23.35
CA VAL A 116 34.36 -18.70 24.17
C VAL A 116 33.98 -18.10 25.53
N ASP A 117 34.26 -18.87 26.61
CA ASP A 117 33.85 -18.47 27.97
C ASP A 117 32.37 -18.07 28.09
N GLY A 118 31.50 -18.77 27.33
CA GLY A 118 30.05 -18.55 27.32
C GLY A 118 29.59 -17.35 26.48
N ASN A 119 30.47 -16.64 25.79
CA ASN A 119 30.19 -15.44 25.05
C ASN A 119 30.64 -15.51 23.59
N GLU A 120 30.06 -14.64 22.74
CA GLU A 120 30.50 -14.43 21.36
C GLU A 120 31.74 -13.51 21.33
N ILE A 121 32.57 -13.66 20.30
CA ILE A 121 33.69 -12.73 20.04
C ILE A 121 33.12 -11.41 19.51
N THR A 122 33.60 -10.31 20.05
CA THR A 122 33.27 -8.94 19.62
C THR A 122 34.45 -8.32 18.90
N TYR A 123 34.25 -7.85 17.68
CA TYR A 123 35.20 -7.07 16.90
C TYR A 123 34.81 -5.61 17.00
N GLN A 124 35.55 -4.81 17.79
CA GLN A 124 35.32 -3.37 17.92
C GLN A 124 36.17 -2.62 16.89
N LEU A 125 35.52 -1.86 16.03
CA LEU A 125 36.15 -1.08 14.96
C LEU A 125 36.07 0.41 15.31
N SER A 126 37.21 1.11 15.23
CA SER A 126 37.29 2.54 15.50
C SER A 126 38.30 3.24 14.58
N GLY A 127 38.34 4.58 14.63
CA GLY A 127 39.31 5.39 13.90
C GLY A 127 38.90 5.66 12.46
N THR A 128 39.87 6.03 11.63
CA THR A 128 39.61 6.54 10.28
C THR A 128 40.56 5.96 9.24
N SER A 129 40.02 5.48 8.11
CA SER A 129 40.80 5.16 6.91
C SER A 129 40.01 5.47 5.64
N SER A 130 40.65 6.14 4.70
CA SER A 130 40.12 6.36 3.34
C SER A 130 40.51 5.25 2.36
N ASN A 131 41.29 4.27 2.80
CA ASN A 131 41.72 3.10 2.02
C ASN A 131 41.89 1.89 2.94
N GLY A 132 40.77 1.41 3.48
CA GLY A 132 40.74 0.31 4.42
C GLY A 132 39.49 -0.54 4.32
N SER A 133 39.52 -1.71 4.91
CA SER A 133 38.38 -2.63 4.93
C SER A 133 38.47 -3.62 6.08
N LEU A 134 37.32 -4.23 6.43
CA LEU A 134 37.26 -5.45 7.23
C LEU A 134 36.71 -6.59 6.37
N THR A 135 37.43 -7.71 6.28
CA THR A 135 36.94 -9.00 5.81
C THR A 135 36.87 -10.00 6.96
N LEU A 136 35.71 -10.56 7.24
CA LEU A 136 35.50 -11.52 8.31
C LEU A 136 35.06 -12.87 7.73
N THR A 137 35.80 -13.93 8.11
CA THR A 137 35.48 -15.31 7.77
C THR A 137 35.29 -16.12 9.05
N GLY A 138 34.55 -17.22 9.00
CA GLY A 138 34.38 -18.09 10.16
C GLY A 138 33.12 -18.96 10.10
N GLU A 139 32.97 -19.83 11.11
CA GLU A 139 31.90 -20.81 11.21
C GLU A 139 30.99 -20.59 12.44
N TYR A 140 31.24 -19.55 13.21
CA TYR A 140 30.45 -19.24 14.40
C TYR A 140 29.97 -17.78 14.38
N LYS A 141 28.87 -17.51 15.08
CA LYS A 141 28.29 -16.17 15.23
C LYS A 141 29.24 -15.24 16.01
N CYS A 142 29.17 -13.95 15.72
CA CYS A 142 29.94 -12.92 16.42
C CYS A 142 29.28 -11.55 16.31
N SER A 143 29.87 -10.55 16.98
CA SER A 143 29.44 -9.16 16.97
C SER A 143 30.53 -8.26 16.42
N ILE A 144 30.13 -7.26 15.62
CA ILE A 144 30.97 -6.14 15.17
C ILE A 144 30.44 -4.88 15.84
N SER A 145 31.26 -4.19 16.63
CA SER A 145 30.90 -2.97 17.33
C SER A 145 31.58 -1.77 16.64
N LEU A 146 30.82 -0.84 16.15
CA LEU A 146 31.32 0.39 15.52
C LEU A 146 31.42 1.50 16.58
N ASP A 147 32.63 2.03 16.80
CA ASP A 147 32.96 3.00 17.85
C ASP A 147 33.64 4.24 17.25
N GLY A 148 32.88 5.08 16.55
CA GLY A 148 33.40 6.28 15.90
C GLY A 148 34.24 5.95 14.65
N LEU A 149 33.80 4.95 13.87
CA LEU A 149 34.51 4.48 12.68
C LEU A 149 34.19 5.35 11.46
N THR A 150 35.24 5.77 10.73
CA THR A 150 35.10 6.29 9.36
C THR A 150 35.95 5.42 8.41
N LEU A 151 35.30 4.61 7.58
CA LEU A 151 35.97 3.62 6.75
C LEU A 151 35.49 3.68 5.30
N THR A 152 36.42 3.94 4.38
CA THR A 152 36.18 3.88 2.94
C THR A 152 37.07 2.82 2.31
N ASN A 153 36.49 1.95 1.50
CA ASN A 153 37.25 0.98 0.69
C ASN A 153 37.17 1.35 -0.80
N PRO A 154 38.22 1.89 -1.40
CA PRO A 154 38.26 2.24 -2.82
C PRO A 154 38.35 1.00 -3.75
N ALA A 155 38.42 -0.22 -3.22
CA ALA A 155 38.58 -1.44 -4.00
C ALA A 155 37.45 -2.46 -3.79
N GLY A 156 36.48 -2.19 -2.92
CA GLY A 156 35.39 -3.13 -2.66
C GLY A 156 34.53 -2.74 -1.47
N ALA A 157 33.90 -3.71 -0.82
CA ALA A 157 33.09 -3.49 0.37
C ALA A 157 33.94 -2.93 1.52
N ALA A 158 33.40 -1.97 2.29
CA ALA A 158 34.02 -1.50 3.53
C ALA A 158 34.03 -2.62 4.57
N ILE A 159 32.91 -3.38 4.68
CA ILE A 159 32.80 -4.56 5.54
C ILE A 159 32.27 -5.72 4.70
N SER A 160 33.09 -6.79 4.60
CA SER A 160 32.77 -8.02 3.90
C SER A 160 32.71 -9.20 4.87
N ILE A 161 31.56 -9.87 4.96
CA ILE A 161 31.31 -10.98 5.86
C ILE A 161 31.07 -12.23 5.03
N ALA A 162 32.06 -13.13 5.00
CA ALA A 162 31.96 -14.44 4.32
C ALA A 162 31.44 -15.55 5.25
N ASN A 163 31.20 -15.25 6.52
CA ASN A 163 30.59 -16.13 7.49
C ASN A 163 29.07 -16.28 7.20
N SER A 164 28.56 -17.50 7.15
CA SER A 164 27.14 -17.80 6.89
C SER A 164 26.27 -17.83 8.15
N LYS A 165 26.83 -17.55 9.32
CA LYS A 165 26.09 -17.48 10.58
C LYS A 165 25.56 -16.07 10.84
N ARG A 166 24.81 -15.92 11.93
CA ARG A 166 24.30 -14.61 12.37
C ARG A 166 25.46 -13.70 12.81
N ILE A 167 25.59 -12.57 12.15
CA ILE A 167 26.52 -11.50 12.50
C ILE A 167 25.71 -10.28 12.93
N GLN A 168 26.08 -9.75 14.10
CA GLN A 168 25.47 -8.52 14.61
C GLN A 168 26.43 -7.35 14.36
N ILE A 169 25.96 -6.28 13.68
CA ILE A 169 26.67 -5.01 13.59
C ILE A 169 25.99 -4.00 14.52
N SER A 170 26.71 -3.45 15.48
CA SER A 170 26.18 -2.54 16.48
C SER A 170 26.90 -1.18 16.43
N ALA A 171 26.17 -0.08 16.17
CA ALA A 171 26.69 1.25 16.38
C ALA A 171 26.64 1.58 17.88
N LYS A 172 27.80 1.83 18.49
CA LYS A 172 27.90 2.13 19.92
C LYS A 172 27.14 3.41 20.24
N LYS A 173 26.54 3.46 21.42
CA LYS A 173 25.76 4.61 21.89
C LYS A 173 26.60 5.90 21.79
N ASP A 174 25.95 6.97 21.32
CA ASP A 174 26.53 8.32 21.21
C ASP A 174 27.73 8.40 20.24
N THR A 175 27.90 7.39 19.33
CA THR A 175 28.90 7.46 18.25
C THR A 175 28.25 7.67 16.90
N GLU A 176 29.00 8.32 16.02
CA GLU A 176 28.69 8.45 14.60
C GLU A 176 29.69 7.66 13.79
N ASN A 177 29.21 6.80 12.90
CA ASN A 177 30.01 5.89 12.08
C ASN A 177 29.71 6.13 10.62
N THR A 178 30.71 6.12 9.75
CA THR A 178 30.56 6.37 8.32
C THR A 178 31.25 5.29 7.51
N LEU A 179 30.55 4.68 6.57
CA LEU A 179 31.08 3.66 5.66
C LEU A 179 30.84 4.05 4.21
N ALA A 180 31.81 3.77 3.34
CA ALA A 180 31.66 3.92 1.90
C ALA A 180 32.45 2.83 1.16
N ASP A 181 31.91 2.39 0.02
CA ASP A 181 32.60 1.53 -0.95
C ASP A 181 32.98 2.32 -2.23
N CYS A 182 33.43 1.62 -3.25
CA CYS A 182 33.72 2.22 -4.57
C CYS A 182 32.96 1.52 -5.70
N ALA A 183 32.88 2.18 -6.85
CA ALA A 183 32.17 1.70 -8.04
C ALA A 183 32.79 0.42 -8.64
N GLU A 184 34.08 0.20 -8.50
CA GLU A 184 34.85 -0.87 -9.16
C GLU A 184 35.00 -2.12 -8.28
N GLY A 185 34.39 -2.17 -7.10
CA GLY A 185 34.47 -3.28 -6.18
C GLY A 185 33.91 -4.59 -6.73
N SER A 186 34.57 -5.70 -6.40
CA SER A 186 34.12 -7.05 -6.78
C SER A 186 32.82 -7.46 -6.04
N GLN A 187 32.62 -6.96 -4.82
CA GLN A 187 31.39 -7.15 -4.04
C GLN A 187 30.41 -6.03 -4.35
N LYS A 188 29.15 -6.36 -4.38
CA LYS A 188 28.08 -5.48 -4.87
C LYS A 188 27.37 -4.75 -3.73
N ALA A 189 28.08 -4.43 -2.62
CA ALA A 189 27.55 -3.64 -1.51
C ALA A 189 28.68 -3.05 -0.65
N CYS A 190 28.40 -1.94 0.06
CA CYS A 190 29.30 -1.36 1.05
C CYS A 190 29.43 -2.26 2.30
N ILE A 191 28.30 -2.80 2.78
CA ILE A 191 28.27 -3.93 3.73
C ILE A 191 27.73 -5.14 3.00
N TYR A 192 28.54 -6.17 2.84
CA TYR A 192 28.15 -7.45 2.26
C TYR A 192 28.20 -8.56 3.31
N SER A 193 27.10 -9.31 3.45
CA SER A 193 27.03 -10.49 4.32
C SER A 193 26.54 -11.72 3.56
N LYS A 194 27.27 -12.84 3.70
CA LYS A 194 26.83 -14.14 3.19
C LYS A 194 25.74 -14.76 4.07
N GLY A 195 25.69 -14.37 5.35
CA GLY A 195 24.76 -14.92 6.34
C GLY A 195 23.84 -13.86 6.93
N GLN A 196 23.13 -14.26 7.97
CA GLN A 196 22.15 -13.46 8.70
C GLN A 196 22.77 -12.19 9.28
N LEU A 197 22.16 -11.02 9.05
CA LEU A 197 22.66 -9.73 9.47
C LEU A 197 21.70 -9.04 10.44
N GLN A 198 22.18 -8.69 11.63
CA GLN A 198 21.45 -7.89 12.60
C GLN A 198 22.14 -6.52 12.75
N LEU A 199 21.45 -5.45 12.40
CA LEU A 199 21.90 -4.07 12.54
C LEU A 199 21.26 -3.46 13.78
N GLN A 200 22.08 -3.03 14.76
CA GLN A 200 21.52 -2.54 16.02
C GLN A 200 22.41 -1.49 16.70
N GLY A 201 22.00 -1.09 17.90
CA GLY A 201 22.74 -0.14 18.75
C GLY A 201 22.01 1.19 18.87
N ASN A 202 22.56 2.07 19.72
CA ASN A 202 21.98 3.39 19.97
C ASN A 202 22.86 4.53 19.43
N GLY A 203 23.72 4.22 18.46
CA GLY A 203 24.52 5.17 17.71
C GLY A 203 23.97 5.42 16.32
N THR A 204 24.74 6.15 15.51
CA THR A 204 24.41 6.47 14.12
C THR A 204 25.35 5.75 13.16
N LEU A 205 24.79 5.23 12.08
CA LEU A 205 25.51 4.63 10.96
C LEU A 205 25.11 5.33 9.66
N ASN A 206 26.05 6.05 9.05
CA ASN A 206 25.90 6.71 7.77
C ASN A 206 26.60 5.86 6.70
N ILE A 207 25.90 5.51 5.62
CA ILE A 207 26.46 4.65 4.58
C ILE A 207 26.16 5.20 3.18
N VAL A 208 27.17 5.08 2.30
CA VAL A 208 27.07 5.37 0.88
C VAL A 208 27.48 4.13 0.09
N GLY A 209 26.67 3.72 -0.87
CA GLY A 209 26.93 2.60 -1.77
C GLY A 209 27.22 3.07 -3.17
N ASN A 210 28.48 2.90 -3.63
CA ASN A 210 28.92 3.32 -4.95
C ASN A 210 29.06 2.15 -5.94
N SER A 211 29.04 0.89 -5.48
CA SER A 211 29.13 -0.29 -6.34
C SER A 211 27.78 -0.73 -6.91
N LYS A 212 26.83 -1.05 -6.06
CA LYS A 212 25.45 -1.42 -6.41
C LYS A 212 24.51 -1.13 -5.24
N HIS A 213 24.40 -2.04 -4.26
CA HIS A 213 23.60 -1.86 -3.06
C HIS A 213 24.41 -1.17 -1.96
N VAL A 214 23.73 -0.64 -0.94
CA VAL A 214 24.44 -0.13 0.25
C VAL A 214 24.68 -1.26 1.23
N ILE A 215 23.63 -2.02 1.57
CA ILE A 215 23.71 -3.20 2.43
C ILE A 215 23.10 -4.39 1.70
N LYS A 216 23.87 -5.47 1.57
CA LYS A 216 23.36 -6.75 1.03
C LYS A 216 23.61 -7.89 1.98
N SER A 217 22.58 -8.70 2.23
CA SER A 217 22.69 -10.01 2.87
C SER A 217 22.14 -11.10 1.95
N ALA A 218 22.82 -12.25 1.89
CA ALA A 218 22.29 -13.45 1.24
C ALA A 218 21.40 -14.28 2.19
N SER A 219 20.91 -13.66 3.27
CA SER A 219 19.96 -14.16 4.25
C SER A 219 19.14 -12.98 4.77
N TYR A 220 18.57 -13.03 5.95
CA TYR A 220 17.76 -11.94 6.48
C TYR A 220 18.57 -10.72 6.95
N ILE A 221 17.89 -9.57 6.99
CA ILE A 221 18.36 -8.36 7.67
C ILE A 221 17.32 -7.94 8.72
N ALA A 222 17.78 -7.79 9.98
CA ALA A 222 16.95 -7.25 11.07
C ALA A 222 17.55 -5.96 11.62
N VAL A 223 16.70 -4.93 11.87
CA VAL A 223 17.10 -3.60 12.39
C VAL A 223 16.45 -3.34 13.74
N LYS A 224 17.26 -2.90 14.74
CA LYS A 224 16.78 -2.58 16.09
C LYS A 224 17.55 -1.43 16.72
N ASN A 225 16.86 -0.41 17.19
CA ASN A 225 17.38 0.75 17.94
C ASN A 225 18.47 1.58 17.23
N LEU A 226 18.78 1.30 15.98
CA LEU A 226 19.82 1.97 15.21
C LEU A 226 19.27 3.24 14.54
N THR A 227 20.10 4.29 14.45
CA THR A 227 19.92 5.36 13.46
C THR A 227 20.74 5.02 12.22
N LEU A 228 20.07 4.59 11.15
CA LEU A 228 20.70 4.21 9.87
C LEU A 228 20.35 5.26 8.81
N ASN A 229 21.37 5.88 8.23
CA ASN A 229 21.22 6.84 7.13
C ASN A 229 21.92 6.34 5.88
N ILE A 230 21.14 6.08 4.83
CA ILE A 230 21.59 5.77 3.49
C ILE A 230 21.30 6.97 2.60
N THR A 231 22.34 7.62 2.08
CA THR A 231 22.20 8.88 1.34
C THR A 231 22.43 8.74 -0.17
N SER A 232 23.04 7.64 -0.60
CA SER A 232 23.26 7.31 -2.01
C SER A 232 23.45 5.82 -2.19
N ALA A 233 22.83 5.26 -3.23
CA ALA A 233 23.06 3.90 -3.73
C ALA A 233 22.97 3.90 -5.25
N VAL A 234 23.80 3.11 -5.93
CA VAL A 234 23.70 2.89 -7.38
C VAL A 234 22.49 2.01 -7.72
N GLY A 235 22.22 1.00 -6.88
CA GLY A 235 21.03 0.15 -6.90
C GLY A 235 20.18 0.38 -5.67
N ASP A 236 19.93 -0.68 -4.88
CA ASP A 236 19.06 -0.62 -3.72
C ASP A 236 19.77 -0.05 -2.48
N GLY A 237 19.00 0.56 -1.61
CA GLY A 237 19.49 0.93 -0.28
C GLY A 237 19.80 -0.32 0.56
N ILE A 238 18.83 -1.18 0.73
CA ILE A 238 18.94 -2.47 1.43
C ILE A 238 18.44 -3.57 0.51
N SER A 239 19.25 -4.62 0.31
CA SER A 239 18.88 -5.82 -0.43
C SER A 239 19.13 -7.05 0.44
N CYS A 240 18.13 -7.87 0.69
CA CYS A 240 18.27 -9.13 1.41
C CYS A 240 17.47 -10.25 0.75
N GLU A 241 17.81 -11.45 1.15
CA GLU A 241 17.06 -12.66 0.85
C GLU A 241 16.35 -13.12 2.15
N GLU A 242 15.49 -14.11 2.11
CA GLU A 242 14.72 -14.65 3.23
C GLU A 242 13.68 -13.66 3.79
N TYR A 243 14.08 -12.67 4.58
CA TYR A 243 13.16 -11.62 5.07
C TYR A 243 13.90 -10.34 5.52
N PHE A 244 13.16 -9.22 5.53
CA PHE A 244 13.58 -7.98 6.18
C PHE A 244 12.69 -7.70 7.40
N GLN A 245 13.29 -7.30 8.54
CA GLN A 245 12.55 -6.96 9.75
C GLN A 245 13.05 -5.66 10.38
N MET A 246 12.14 -4.73 10.65
CA MET A 246 12.43 -3.52 11.43
C MET A 246 11.61 -3.54 12.73
N LYS A 247 12.31 -3.74 13.87
CA LYS A 247 11.69 -3.75 15.20
C LYS A 247 11.60 -2.37 15.83
N SER A 248 12.59 -1.51 15.60
CA SER A 248 12.68 -0.18 16.18
C SER A 248 13.87 0.58 15.60
N GLY A 249 14.04 1.85 16.01
CA GLY A 249 15.11 2.73 15.55
C GLY A 249 14.62 3.70 14.48
N THR A 250 15.56 4.33 13.79
CA THR A 250 15.30 5.29 12.71
C THR A 250 16.07 4.87 11.47
N VAL A 251 15.38 4.65 10.36
CA VAL A 251 15.99 4.30 9.07
C VAL A 251 15.61 5.36 8.04
N ASN A 252 16.60 6.02 7.47
CA ASN A 252 16.46 7.02 6.42
C ASN A 252 17.20 6.55 5.17
N ILE A 253 16.47 6.36 4.08
CA ILE A 253 17.01 5.92 2.79
C ILE A 253 16.66 6.96 1.72
N SER A 254 17.68 7.43 1.01
CA SER A 254 17.52 8.39 -0.07
C SER A 254 18.59 8.19 -1.14
N GLY A 255 18.40 8.80 -2.32
CA GLY A 255 19.40 8.77 -3.38
C GLY A 255 19.66 7.38 -3.96
N VAL A 256 18.69 6.46 -3.89
CA VAL A 256 18.79 5.12 -4.48
C VAL A 256 18.59 5.16 -5.98
N GLY A 257 19.29 4.28 -6.70
CA GLY A 257 19.15 4.12 -8.15
C GLY A 257 18.04 3.14 -8.55
N ASP A 258 17.61 2.28 -7.62
CA ASP A 258 16.52 1.33 -7.80
C ASP A 258 15.61 1.32 -6.56
N ASP A 259 15.51 0.23 -5.81
CA ASP A 259 14.58 0.11 -4.69
C ASP A 259 15.19 0.63 -3.37
N GLY A 260 14.35 1.12 -2.47
CA GLY A 260 14.79 1.52 -1.13
C GLY A 260 15.15 0.31 -0.28
N ILE A 261 14.21 -0.62 -0.12
CA ILE A 261 14.37 -1.91 0.54
C ILE A 261 13.80 -2.98 -0.38
N GLN A 262 14.65 -3.94 -0.78
CA GLN A 262 14.25 -5.12 -1.55
C GLN A 262 14.48 -6.37 -0.72
N CYS A 263 13.47 -7.24 -0.67
CA CYS A 263 13.56 -8.57 -0.06
C CYS A 263 13.10 -9.62 -1.06
N ASP A 264 14.03 -10.51 -1.42
CA ASP A 264 13.81 -11.58 -2.38
C ASP A 264 13.66 -12.92 -1.65
N LEU A 265 13.11 -13.92 -2.31
CA LEU A 265 13.18 -15.30 -1.86
C LEU A 265 14.62 -15.82 -2.04
N GLY A 266 15.21 -16.40 -0.98
CA GLY A 266 16.56 -16.97 -1.04
C GLY A 266 16.63 -18.28 -1.85
N GLY A 267 15.51 -18.92 -2.04
CA GLY A 267 15.41 -20.19 -2.78
C GLY A 267 15.97 -21.40 -2.01
N THR A 268 16.20 -21.26 -0.70
CA THR A 268 16.54 -22.38 0.18
C THR A 268 15.27 -23.05 0.69
N ALA A 269 15.34 -24.37 0.97
CA ALA A 269 14.22 -25.06 1.62
C ALA A 269 14.06 -24.51 3.04
N SER A 270 13.04 -23.69 3.24
CA SER A 270 12.75 -23.03 4.50
C SER A 270 11.37 -23.40 5.02
N THR A 271 11.12 -23.10 6.28
CA THR A 271 9.77 -23.04 6.83
C THR A 271 9.10 -21.74 6.37
N GLY A 272 7.78 -21.75 6.26
CA GLY A 272 7.02 -20.52 6.10
C GLY A 272 7.13 -19.61 7.32
N GLU A 273 6.38 -18.52 7.33
CA GLU A 273 6.37 -17.54 8.41
C GLU A 273 6.18 -18.17 9.79
N THR A 274 7.01 -17.77 10.76
CA THR A 274 6.95 -18.18 12.15
C THR A 274 6.80 -16.96 13.06
N SER A 275 6.27 -17.14 14.28
CA SER A 275 6.07 -16.05 15.24
C SER A 275 7.37 -15.35 15.69
N LEU A 276 8.51 -16.00 15.51
CA LEU A 276 9.83 -15.48 15.87
C LEU A 276 10.68 -15.11 14.64
N HIS A 277 10.17 -15.34 13.46
CA HIS A 277 10.86 -15.14 12.18
C HIS A 277 12.23 -15.82 12.15
N THR A 278 12.27 -17.08 12.61
CA THR A 278 13.50 -17.89 12.61
C THR A 278 13.40 -18.95 11.53
N ASP A 279 14.48 -19.12 10.79
CA ASP A 279 14.63 -20.16 9.75
C ASP A 279 13.53 -20.10 8.67
N GLU A 280 13.07 -18.88 8.32
CA GLU A 280 12.10 -18.66 7.24
C GLU A 280 12.75 -18.06 6.00
N ASP A 281 12.25 -18.44 4.82
CA ASP A 281 12.59 -17.87 3.52
C ASP A 281 11.28 -17.52 2.82
N THR A 282 10.70 -16.40 3.24
CA THR A 282 9.36 -15.95 2.81
C THR A 282 9.42 -14.81 1.82
N GLY A 283 10.57 -14.14 1.68
CA GLY A 283 10.68 -12.87 0.97
C GLY A 283 9.91 -11.73 1.65
N ASN A 284 9.46 -11.89 2.88
CA ASN A 284 8.59 -10.94 3.58
C ASN A 284 9.35 -9.71 4.09
N ILE A 285 8.61 -8.61 4.21
CA ILE A 285 9.05 -7.40 4.91
C ILE A 285 8.16 -7.17 6.13
N TYR A 286 8.76 -7.15 7.32
CA TYR A 286 8.08 -6.91 8.59
C TYR A 286 8.47 -5.55 9.17
N ILE A 287 7.50 -4.64 9.30
CA ILE A 287 7.67 -3.36 10.00
C ILE A 287 6.85 -3.41 11.29
N GLU A 288 7.55 -3.62 12.41
CA GLU A 288 6.95 -3.79 13.73
C GLU A 288 7.05 -2.53 14.59
N GLY A 289 7.94 -1.58 14.23
CA GLY A 289 8.11 -0.34 14.97
C GLY A 289 9.22 0.55 14.43
N GLY A 290 9.42 1.68 15.07
CA GLY A 290 10.43 2.68 14.70
C GLY A 290 9.93 3.70 13.67
N THR A 291 10.86 4.43 13.07
CA THR A 291 10.59 5.44 12.04
C THR A 291 11.34 5.08 10.77
N LEU A 292 10.62 4.89 9.68
CA LEU A 292 11.18 4.57 8.37
C LEU A 292 10.85 5.68 7.38
N THR A 293 11.89 6.30 6.81
CA THR A 293 11.74 7.25 5.70
C THR A 293 12.49 6.73 4.48
N VAL A 294 11.79 6.52 3.38
CA VAL A 294 12.38 6.10 2.11
C VAL A 294 12.01 7.09 1.02
N THR A 295 13.00 7.55 0.29
CA THR A 295 12.81 8.43 -0.88
C THR A 295 13.50 7.84 -2.11
N VAL A 296 12.68 7.35 -3.04
CA VAL A 296 13.09 6.94 -4.38
C VAL A 296 13.05 8.17 -5.28
N PRO A 297 14.18 8.64 -5.81
CA PRO A 297 14.24 9.87 -6.59
C PRO A 297 13.65 9.68 -8.00
N LYS A 298 13.40 10.78 -8.70
CA LYS A 298 12.89 10.74 -10.09
C LYS A 298 13.81 10.03 -11.08
N THR A 299 15.09 9.93 -10.76
CA THR A 299 16.12 9.27 -11.59
C THR A 299 16.07 7.75 -11.49
N ALA A 300 15.48 7.21 -10.43
CA ALA A 300 15.26 5.76 -10.26
C ALA A 300 13.98 5.35 -10.99
N THR A 301 14.08 4.99 -12.25
CA THR A 301 12.95 4.54 -13.07
C THR A 301 12.36 3.27 -12.49
N ALA A 302 11.06 3.24 -12.29
CA ALA A 302 10.30 2.14 -11.69
C ALA A 302 10.73 1.70 -10.28
N GLY A 303 11.62 2.41 -9.59
CA GLY A 303 12.06 2.08 -8.23
C GLY A 303 10.90 2.13 -7.22
N LYS A 304 10.93 1.24 -6.21
CA LYS A 304 9.94 1.12 -5.14
C LYS A 304 10.57 1.51 -3.80
N CYS A 305 9.79 2.12 -2.90
CA CYS A 305 10.30 2.38 -1.55
C CYS A 305 10.52 1.06 -0.79
N MET A 306 9.57 0.12 -0.89
CA MET A 306 9.72 -1.25 -0.40
C MET A 306 9.19 -2.23 -1.44
N LYS A 307 9.96 -3.28 -1.72
CA LYS A 307 9.64 -4.38 -2.64
C LYS A 307 9.88 -5.71 -1.96
N SER A 308 8.89 -6.60 -2.02
CA SER A 308 8.90 -7.92 -1.39
C SER A 308 8.43 -8.97 -2.40
N ASP A 309 9.13 -10.09 -2.47
CA ASP A 309 8.68 -11.28 -3.20
C ASP A 309 7.60 -12.05 -2.42
N GLY A 310 7.45 -11.79 -1.12
CA GLY A 310 6.38 -12.27 -0.27
C GLY A 310 5.41 -11.18 0.13
N ASP A 311 5.11 -11.09 1.42
CA ASP A 311 4.20 -10.12 2.03
C ASP A 311 4.93 -8.91 2.60
N ILE A 312 4.23 -7.77 2.70
CA ILE A 312 4.64 -6.61 3.49
C ILE A 312 3.66 -6.47 4.65
N GLN A 313 4.14 -6.66 5.88
CA GLN A 313 3.35 -6.59 7.09
C GLN A 313 3.71 -5.34 7.91
N LEU A 314 2.73 -4.45 8.07
CA LEU A 314 2.86 -3.17 8.74
C LEU A 314 2.12 -3.24 10.09
N THR A 315 2.80 -3.74 11.14
CA THR A 315 2.20 -4.00 12.46
C THR A 315 2.49 -2.90 13.48
N GLY A 316 3.41 -1.99 13.18
CA GLY A 316 3.74 -0.83 14.01
C GLY A 316 4.69 0.14 13.31
N GLY A 317 5.03 1.24 14.00
CA GLY A 317 5.95 2.27 13.51
C GLY A 317 5.31 3.32 12.61
N THR A 318 6.13 4.31 12.26
CA THR A 318 5.75 5.43 11.40
C THR A 318 6.56 5.40 10.11
N LEU A 319 5.86 5.37 8.96
CA LEU A 319 6.46 5.27 7.65
C LEU A 319 6.20 6.52 6.81
N THR A 320 7.24 7.03 6.17
CA THR A 320 7.14 8.06 5.13
C THR A 320 7.81 7.55 3.86
N LEU A 321 7.02 7.23 2.84
CA LEU A 321 7.48 6.62 1.61
C LEU A 321 7.25 7.57 0.43
N ASN A 322 8.32 8.00 -0.22
CA ASN A 322 8.28 8.96 -1.32
C ASN A 322 8.73 8.26 -2.62
N ALA A 323 7.78 7.90 -3.46
CA ALA A 323 7.99 7.21 -4.73
C ALA A 323 7.88 8.20 -5.90
N TYR A 324 9.02 8.72 -6.36
CA TYR A 324 9.08 9.78 -7.36
C TYR A 324 9.55 9.30 -8.74
N GLY A 325 10.03 8.06 -8.86
CA GLY A 325 10.45 7.46 -10.13
C GLY A 325 9.33 7.38 -11.16
N ASN A 326 9.66 7.42 -12.44
CA ASN A 326 8.68 7.27 -13.50
C ASN A 326 8.45 5.80 -13.86
N ILE A 327 7.37 5.51 -14.61
CA ILE A 327 7.11 4.21 -15.20
C ILE A 327 8.25 3.82 -16.15
N ASP A 328 8.65 2.55 -16.12
CA ASP A 328 9.49 1.93 -17.13
C ASP A 328 8.63 1.32 -18.24
N LEU A 329 8.83 1.78 -19.44
CA LEU A 329 8.13 1.36 -20.66
C LEU A 329 9.04 0.55 -21.61
N THR A 330 10.10 -0.05 -21.10
CA THR A 330 10.96 -0.96 -21.89
C THR A 330 10.12 -2.11 -22.44
N ASP A 331 9.19 -2.64 -21.65
CA ASP A 331 8.06 -3.46 -22.14
C ASP A 331 6.76 -2.66 -21.98
N THR A 332 6.15 -2.30 -23.12
CA THR A 332 4.89 -1.55 -23.12
C THR A 332 3.66 -2.41 -22.86
N THR A 333 3.78 -3.72 -22.79
CA THR A 333 2.68 -4.66 -22.49
C THR A 333 2.63 -5.03 -21.01
N ASP A 334 3.77 -5.02 -20.33
CA ASP A 334 3.91 -5.25 -18.88
C ASP A 334 4.93 -4.27 -18.27
N PRO A 335 4.55 -3.00 -18.12
CA PRO A 335 5.47 -1.98 -17.64
C PRO A 335 5.68 -2.07 -16.13
N SER A 336 6.90 -1.80 -15.69
CA SER A 336 7.20 -1.62 -14.28
C SER A 336 6.87 -0.19 -13.82
N THR A 337 6.18 -0.05 -12.69
CA THR A 337 5.80 1.26 -12.14
C THR A 337 6.53 1.53 -10.83
N THR A 338 6.80 2.80 -10.54
CA THR A 338 7.21 3.19 -9.19
C THR A 338 6.10 2.90 -8.18
N ALA A 339 6.50 2.54 -6.95
CA ALA A 339 5.53 2.29 -5.88
C ALA A 339 6.07 2.68 -4.50
N GLY A 340 5.17 3.03 -3.58
CA GLY A 340 5.49 3.10 -2.16
C GLY A 340 5.73 1.70 -1.59
N LEU A 341 4.75 0.81 -1.77
CA LEU A 341 4.78 -0.58 -1.37
C LEU A 341 4.48 -1.47 -2.58
N LYS A 342 5.36 -2.45 -2.86
CA LYS A 342 5.12 -3.50 -3.84
C LYS A 342 5.37 -4.86 -3.19
N ALA A 343 4.34 -5.69 -3.09
CA ALA A 343 4.42 -7.07 -2.67
C ALA A 343 3.94 -7.98 -3.81
N GLU A 344 4.58 -9.14 -4.00
CA GLU A 344 4.00 -10.17 -4.87
C GLU A 344 2.85 -10.90 -4.16
N GLY A 345 2.92 -11.05 -2.84
CA GLY A 345 1.85 -11.50 -1.96
C GLY A 345 0.96 -10.35 -1.49
N SER A 346 0.78 -10.24 -0.18
CA SER A 346 -0.14 -9.31 0.47
C SER A 346 0.57 -8.09 1.04
N VAL A 347 -0.14 -6.96 1.07
CA VAL A 347 0.18 -5.83 1.95
C VAL A 347 -0.86 -5.79 3.08
N VAL A 348 -0.40 -5.95 4.32
CA VAL A 348 -1.26 -5.99 5.52
C VAL A 348 -0.97 -4.78 6.40
N LEU A 349 -1.95 -3.91 6.58
CA LEU A 349 -1.92 -2.79 7.52
C LEU A 349 -2.61 -3.19 8.83
N GLN A 350 -1.84 -3.26 9.92
CA GLN A 350 -2.34 -3.71 11.23
C GLN A 350 -1.71 -2.96 12.40
N GLY A 351 -1.53 -1.64 12.30
CA GLY A 351 -1.07 -0.82 13.42
C GLY A 351 -0.06 0.28 13.08
N SER A 352 0.52 0.26 11.89
CA SER A 352 1.45 1.31 11.45
C SER A 352 0.71 2.58 11.04
N ASP A 353 1.45 3.72 11.12
CA ASP A 353 1.06 4.99 10.51
C ASP A 353 1.91 5.23 9.26
N ALA A 354 1.32 5.00 8.09
CA ALA A 354 2.02 5.08 6.82
C ALA A 354 1.54 6.27 5.98
N THR A 355 2.48 7.10 5.53
CA THR A 355 2.25 8.16 4.54
C THR A 355 3.03 7.84 3.28
N ILE A 356 2.34 7.76 2.15
CA ILE A 356 2.93 7.44 0.85
C ILE A 356 2.68 8.62 -0.11
N ASN A 357 3.76 9.19 -0.65
CA ASN A 357 3.72 10.27 -1.63
C ASN A 357 4.21 9.74 -2.98
N VAL A 358 3.37 9.83 -4.00
CA VAL A 358 3.68 9.34 -5.35
C VAL A 358 3.56 10.48 -6.35
N THR A 359 4.62 10.71 -7.12
CA THR A 359 4.61 11.71 -8.20
C THR A 359 4.98 11.13 -9.57
N GLY A 360 5.53 9.93 -9.58
CA GLY A 360 5.91 9.24 -10.81
C GLY A 360 4.72 8.92 -11.71
N SER A 361 4.92 8.98 -13.02
CA SER A 361 3.87 8.66 -14.00
C SER A 361 3.37 7.22 -13.83
N ALA A 362 2.06 7.02 -13.87
CA ALA A 362 1.35 5.77 -13.62
C ALA A 362 1.71 5.09 -12.27
N GLY A 363 2.30 5.84 -11.33
CA GLY A 363 2.82 5.34 -10.07
C GLY A 363 1.74 4.79 -9.13
N ARG A 364 2.16 3.90 -8.24
CA ARG A 364 1.29 3.25 -7.25
C ARG A 364 1.68 3.63 -5.83
N GLY A 365 0.71 3.86 -4.96
CA GLY A 365 0.96 3.94 -3.52
C GLY A 365 1.22 2.54 -2.98
N VAL A 366 0.27 1.63 -3.19
CA VAL A 366 0.33 0.20 -2.85
C VAL A 366 0.06 -0.62 -4.10
N GLY A 367 0.87 -1.64 -4.34
CA GLY A 367 0.66 -2.67 -5.38
C GLY A 367 0.89 -4.05 -4.79
N ALA A 368 -0.13 -4.94 -4.81
CA ALA A 368 -0.06 -6.27 -4.22
C ALA A 368 -1.06 -7.22 -4.90
N ALA A 369 -0.95 -8.53 -4.65
CA ALA A 369 -2.03 -9.46 -4.94
C ALA A 369 -3.23 -9.20 -4.01
N THR A 370 -2.98 -9.05 -2.71
CA THR A 370 -4.03 -8.70 -1.73
C THR A 370 -3.64 -7.46 -0.91
N PHE A 371 -4.59 -6.55 -0.68
CA PHE A 371 -4.45 -5.48 0.30
C PHE A 371 -5.45 -5.69 1.43
N THR A 372 -4.95 -5.82 2.66
CA THR A 372 -5.79 -5.98 3.86
C THR A 372 -5.52 -4.85 4.85
N ALA A 373 -6.56 -4.15 5.30
CA ALA A 373 -6.47 -3.15 6.35
C ALA A 373 -7.34 -3.55 7.56
N LYS A 374 -6.70 -3.77 8.71
CA LYS A 374 -7.34 -4.14 9.99
C LYS A 374 -7.34 -3.00 11.00
N SER A 375 -6.25 -2.25 11.06
CA SER A 375 -6.07 -1.10 11.96
C SER A 375 -4.89 -0.25 11.50
N GLY A 376 -4.63 0.89 12.17
CA GLY A 376 -3.58 1.84 11.79
C GLY A 376 -4.05 2.88 10.78
N THR A 377 -3.11 3.62 10.21
CA THR A 377 -3.39 4.73 9.30
C THR A 377 -2.63 4.56 7.99
N LEU A 378 -3.31 4.72 6.86
CA LEU A 378 -2.70 4.82 5.53
C LEU A 378 -3.12 6.13 4.86
N ALA A 379 -2.18 7.02 4.63
CA ALA A 379 -2.37 8.22 3.83
C ALA A 379 -1.62 8.07 2.49
N VAL A 380 -2.33 8.19 1.35
CA VAL A 380 -1.71 8.14 0.02
C VAL A 380 -1.99 9.43 -0.73
N ASN A 381 -0.94 10.16 -1.06
CA ASN A 381 -0.98 11.35 -1.92
C ASN A 381 -0.39 10.99 -3.29
N ASN A 382 -1.22 10.77 -4.30
CA ASN A 382 -0.79 10.34 -5.62
C ASN A 382 -1.11 11.39 -6.68
N SER A 383 -0.08 12.07 -7.16
CA SER A 383 -0.17 13.03 -8.26
C SER A 383 0.44 12.51 -9.57
N GLY A 384 0.72 11.22 -9.64
CA GLY A 384 1.31 10.58 -10.81
C GLY A 384 0.54 10.86 -12.08
N ALA A 385 1.24 11.31 -13.11
CA ALA A 385 0.64 11.62 -14.40
C ALA A 385 0.20 10.38 -15.16
N LEU A 386 -0.79 10.53 -16.03
CA LEU A 386 -1.13 9.53 -17.04
C LEU A 386 0.08 9.28 -17.96
N SER A 387 0.36 8.01 -18.25
CA SER A 387 1.28 7.58 -19.30
C SER A 387 0.50 6.88 -20.40
N SER A 388 0.47 7.46 -21.59
CA SER A 388 -0.30 6.90 -22.72
C SER A 388 0.35 7.26 -24.05
N SER A 389 0.19 6.38 -25.06
CA SER A 389 0.64 6.63 -26.43
C SER A 389 -0.33 6.02 -27.44
N GLY A 390 -1.23 6.85 -27.98
CA GLY A 390 -2.22 6.45 -28.98
C GLY A 390 -2.97 5.19 -28.56
N SER A 391 -3.03 4.20 -29.48
CA SER A 391 -3.61 2.89 -29.20
C SER A 391 -2.60 1.85 -28.64
N SER A 392 -1.37 2.25 -28.35
CA SER A 392 -0.34 1.33 -27.88
C SER A 392 -0.47 1.00 -26.39
N TYR A 393 -0.65 2.01 -25.54
CA TYR A 393 -0.82 1.80 -24.12
C TYR A 393 -1.53 2.98 -23.42
N PHE A 394 -2.14 2.67 -22.26
CA PHE A 394 -2.82 3.64 -21.41
C PHE A 394 -2.69 3.24 -19.93
N TYR A 395 -1.73 3.85 -19.21
CA TYR A 395 -1.42 3.53 -17.82
C TYR A 395 -1.70 4.71 -16.90
N THR A 396 -2.58 4.51 -15.93
CA THR A 396 -3.01 5.53 -14.97
C THR A 396 -2.39 5.31 -13.59
N ALA A 397 -2.22 6.39 -12.85
CA ALA A 397 -1.84 6.32 -11.44
C ALA A 397 -2.94 5.62 -10.62
N LYS A 398 -2.53 4.75 -9.68
CA LYS A 398 -3.43 4.04 -8.77
C LYS A 398 -2.88 4.13 -7.35
N SER A 399 -3.66 4.69 -6.42
CA SER A 399 -3.15 4.89 -5.05
C SER A 399 -3.08 3.56 -4.28
N VAL A 400 -4.11 2.71 -4.38
CA VAL A 400 -4.07 1.31 -3.94
C VAL A 400 -4.52 0.44 -5.10
N LYS A 401 -3.68 -0.51 -5.54
CA LYS A 401 -4.03 -1.55 -6.53
C LYS A 401 -3.73 -2.92 -5.94
N ALA A 402 -4.75 -3.76 -5.86
CA ALA A 402 -4.60 -5.19 -5.57
C ALA A 402 -5.67 -5.97 -6.35
N ASP A 403 -5.51 -7.29 -6.48
CA ASP A 403 -6.56 -8.11 -7.10
C ASP A 403 -7.72 -8.28 -6.11
N ALA A 404 -7.43 -8.58 -4.83
CA ALA A 404 -8.40 -8.56 -3.74
C ALA A 404 -8.10 -7.45 -2.74
N ILE A 405 -9.14 -6.76 -2.27
CA ILE A 405 -9.03 -5.68 -1.27
C ILE A 405 -10.03 -5.94 -0.16
N ASP A 406 -9.50 -6.11 1.07
CA ASP A 406 -10.29 -6.37 2.27
C ASP A 406 -10.02 -5.27 3.32
N ILE A 407 -11.03 -4.47 3.65
CA ILE A 407 -10.92 -3.39 4.63
C ILE A 407 -11.87 -3.69 5.80
N ASP A 408 -11.29 -4.17 6.90
CA ASP A 408 -12.00 -4.49 8.13
C ASP A 408 -11.93 -3.36 9.17
N GLY A 409 -10.96 -2.43 9.01
CA GLY A 409 -10.74 -1.35 9.97
C GLY A 409 -9.65 -0.37 9.53
N GLY A 410 -9.21 0.45 10.49
CA GLY A 410 -8.19 1.48 10.26
C GLY A 410 -8.74 2.75 9.60
N THR A 411 -7.83 3.68 9.32
CA THR A 411 -8.13 4.93 8.62
C THR A 411 -7.36 5.00 7.31
N ILE A 412 -8.06 5.10 6.20
CA ILE A 412 -7.48 5.21 4.86
C ILE A 412 -7.85 6.57 4.27
N THR A 413 -6.85 7.38 3.98
CA THR A 413 -7.03 8.70 3.35
C THR A 413 -6.28 8.74 2.03
N ILE A 414 -6.99 8.94 0.92
CA ILE A 414 -6.41 8.98 -0.41
C ILE A 414 -6.74 10.29 -1.09
N THR A 415 -5.71 10.93 -1.62
CA THR A 415 -5.84 12.07 -2.54
C THR A 415 -5.13 11.73 -3.84
N THR A 416 -5.87 11.75 -4.96
CA THR A 416 -5.26 11.53 -6.28
C THR A 416 -5.69 12.56 -7.29
N SER A 417 -4.74 13.05 -8.12
CA SER A 417 -4.95 14.14 -9.07
C SER A 417 -4.53 13.82 -10.51
N GLY A 418 -3.94 12.67 -10.77
CA GLY A 418 -3.59 12.24 -12.13
C GLY A 418 -4.83 12.08 -13.03
N ALA A 419 -4.71 12.33 -14.32
CA ALA A 419 -5.80 12.11 -15.27
C ALA A 419 -6.22 10.63 -15.29
N ALA A 420 -7.52 10.36 -15.24
CA ALA A 420 -8.14 9.04 -15.17
C ALA A 420 -7.61 8.15 -14.01
N SER A 421 -6.98 8.75 -12.99
CA SER A 421 -6.40 8.03 -11.86
C SER A 421 -7.45 7.28 -11.02
N LYS A 422 -6.99 6.31 -10.24
CA LYS A 422 -7.86 5.54 -9.34
C LYS A 422 -7.37 5.65 -7.89
N GLY A 423 -8.28 5.87 -6.96
CA GLY A 423 -8.00 5.88 -5.52
C GLY A 423 -7.73 4.45 -5.05
N ILE A 424 -8.78 3.66 -4.89
CA ILE A 424 -8.73 2.22 -4.56
C ILE A 424 -9.19 1.46 -5.80
N SER A 425 -8.42 0.46 -6.24
CA SER A 425 -8.71 -0.31 -7.46
C SER A 425 -8.40 -1.79 -7.26
N GLY A 426 -9.41 -2.64 -7.35
CA GLY A 426 -9.30 -4.10 -7.25
C GLY A 426 -10.16 -4.83 -8.27
N ASP A 427 -10.00 -6.15 -8.34
CA ASP A 427 -10.92 -7.02 -9.09
C ASP A 427 -12.10 -7.41 -8.19
N ALA A 428 -11.87 -7.52 -6.87
CA ALA A 428 -12.89 -7.65 -5.85
C ALA A 428 -12.57 -6.72 -4.66
N VAL A 429 -13.61 -6.08 -4.08
CA VAL A 429 -13.45 -5.19 -2.93
C VAL A 429 -14.49 -5.53 -1.85
N THR A 430 -14.02 -5.81 -0.64
CA THR A 430 -14.85 -6.05 0.55
C THR A 430 -14.53 -5.01 1.62
N ILE A 431 -15.55 -4.34 2.15
CA ILE A 431 -15.41 -3.35 3.23
C ILE A 431 -16.38 -3.72 4.34
N THR A 432 -15.86 -4.12 5.48
CA THR A 432 -16.65 -4.48 6.67
C THR A 432 -16.51 -3.46 7.79
N GLY A 433 -15.53 -2.52 7.67
CA GLY A 433 -15.25 -1.51 8.69
C GLY A 433 -14.32 -0.41 8.20
N GLY A 434 -13.80 0.37 9.15
CA GLY A 434 -12.83 1.44 8.92
C GLY A 434 -13.42 2.79 8.55
N ASN A 435 -12.53 3.79 8.44
CA ASN A 435 -12.83 5.15 7.99
C ASN A 435 -12.08 5.44 6.71
N ILE A 436 -12.79 5.54 5.59
CA ILE A 436 -12.22 5.61 4.25
C ILE A 436 -12.57 6.95 3.61
N ASN A 437 -11.55 7.79 3.38
CA ASN A 437 -11.70 9.11 2.77
C ASN A 437 -10.94 9.14 1.43
N VAL A 438 -11.65 9.28 0.33
CA VAL A 438 -11.04 9.32 -1.00
C VAL A 438 -11.43 10.58 -1.75
N THR A 439 -10.44 11.36 -2.17
CA THR A 439 -10.64 12.54 -3.01
C THR A 439 -9.92 12.34 -4.35
N THR A 440 -10.66 12.42 -5.43
CA THR A 440 -10.11 12.40 -6.80
C THR A 440 -10.39 13.73 -7.51
N SER A 441 -9.35 14.29 -8.12
CA SER A 441 -9.45 15.57 -8.87
C SER A 441 -8.93 15.49 -10.29
N GLY A 442 -8.39 14.32 -10.69
CA GLY A 442 -7.89 14.11 -12.04
C GLY A 442 -8.99 14.18 -13.10
N ASN A 443 -8.76 14.94 -14.17
CA ASN A 443 -9.69 15.03 -15.28
C ASN A 443 -9.76 13.72 -16.07
N GLY A 444 -10.82 13.57 -16.85
CA GLY A 444 -10.94 12.47 -17.80
C GLY A 444 -9.84 12.51 -18.86
N ALA A 445 -9.60 11.36 -19.46
CA ALA A 445 -8.67 11.16 -20.57
C ALA A 445 -9.25 10.21 -21.61
N THR A 446 -8.76 10.31 -22.85
CA THR A 446 -9.09 9.38 -23.91
C THR A 446 -8.21 8.15 -23.81
N ASP A 447 -8.82 6.99 -23.67
CA ASP A 447 -8.18 5.68 -23.81
C ASP A 447 -8.41 5.17 -25.24
N ALA A 448 -7.42 5.38 -26.09
CA ALA A 448 -7.52 4.95 -27.48
C ALA A 448 -7.27 3.43 -27.64
N THR A 449 -6.77 2.74 -26.62
CA THR A 449 -6.60 1.28 -26.63
C THR A 449 -7.95 0.57 -26.55
N GLU A 450 -8.88 1.12 -25.77
CA GLU A 450 -10.25 0.62 -25.59
C GLU A 450 -11.30 1.44 -26.36
N ALA A 451 -10.88 2.46 -27.11
CA ALA A 451 -11.75 3.39 -27.81
C ALA A 451 -12.82 4.04 -26.89
N ASP A 452 -12.42 4.45 -25.68
CA ASP A 452 -13.33 4.94 -24.64
C ASP A 452 -12.79 6.21 -23.94
N GLY A 453 -13.67 6.94 -23.27
CA GLY A 453 -13.30 8.01 -22.34
C GLY A 453 -13.24 7.47 -20.90
N LYS A 454 -12.13 7.70 -20.22
CA LYS A 454 -11.93 7.27 -18.82
C LYS A 454 -11.92 8.48 -17.90
N GLY A 455 -12.59 8.40 -16.76
CA GLY A 455 -12.55 9.41 -15.70
C GLY A 455 -11.83 8.88 -14.45
N ALA A 456 -11.36 9.78 -13.59
CA ALA A 456 -10.82 9.39 -12.29
C ALA A 456 -11.90 8.73 -11.43
N THR A 457 -11.51 7.73 -10.65
CA THR A 457 -12.46 6.95 -9.84
C THR A 457 -11.94 6.80 -8.40
N GLY A 458 -12.80 7.09 -7.42
CA GLY A 458 -12.45 6.96 -6.01
C GLY A 458 -12.27 5.52 -5.58
N LEU A 459 -13.33 4.72 -5.66
CA LEU A 459 -13.36 3.28 -5.41
C LEU A 459 -13.77 2.56 -6.70
N ASN A 460 -12.90 1.74 -7.25
CA ASN A 460 -13.09 1.01 -8.51
C ASN A 460 -12.94 -0.50 -8.28
N SER A 461 -13.87 -1.27 -8.83
CA SER A 461 -13.70 -2.70 -8.99
C SER A 461 -14.01 -3.10 -10.43
N ASP A 462 -13.17 -3.95 -11.00
CA ASP A 462 -13.45 -4.59 -12.29
C ASP A 462 -14.44 -5.78 -12.13
N GLY A 463 -14.72 -6.21 -10.88
CA GLY A 463 -15.76 -7.15 -10.47
C GLY A 463 -16.71 -6.53 -9.42
N ASP A 464 -16.94 -7.26 -8.34
CA ASP A 464 -17.90 -6.91 -7.30
C ASP A 464 -17.32 -5.98 -6.23
N ILE A 465 -18.20 -5.17 -5.62
CA ILE A 465 -17.92 -4.40 -4.41
C ILE A 465 -18.97 -4.78 -3.37
N THR A 466 -18.54 -5.21 -2.18
CA THR A 466 -19.38 -5.47 -1.02
C THR A 466 -19.03 -4.51 0.12
N ILE A 467 -20.00 -3.73 0.60
CA ILE A 467 -19.83 -2.80 1.71
C ILE A 467 -20.89 -3.13 2.77
N SER A 468 -20.47 -3.72 3.89
CA SER A 468 -21.35 -4.08 4.99
C SER A 468 -21.10 -3.27 6.26
N GLY A 469 -20.06 -2.43 6.28
CA GLY A 469 -19.73 -1.57 7.41
C GLY A 469 -18.77 -0.46 7.02
N GLY A 470 -18.32 0.29 8.03
CA GLY A 470 -17.40 1.42 7.85
C GLY A 470 -18.08 2.71 7.40
N THR A 471 -17.30 3.79 7.48
CA THR A 471 -17.69 5.12 6.99
C THR A 471 -16.86 5.49 5.77
N LEU A 472 -17.51 5.69 4.63
CA LEU A 472 -16.90 6.02 3.36
C LEU A 472 -17.28 7.46 2.96
N THR A 473 -16.28 8.32 2.81
CA THR A 473 -16.45 9.67 2.26
C THR A 473 -15.67 9.77 0.95
N LEU A 474 -16.39 9.80 -0.18
CA LEU A 474 -15.77 9.84 -1.49
C LEU A 474 -16.16 11.14 -2.20
N LYS A 475 -15.16 11.84 -2.73
CA LYS A 475 -15.35 13.08 -3.46
C LYS A 475 -14.63 13.03 -4.80
N ASN A 476 -15.34 13.40 -5.86
CA ASN A 476 -14.75 13.61 -7.19
C ASN A 476 -15.00 15.03 -7.69
N THR A 477 -13.96 15.65 -8.23
CA THR A 477 -14.03 16.98 -8.86
C THR A 477 -13.49 17.00 -10.28
N GLY A 478 -12.93 15.90 -10.76
CA GLY A 478 -12.36 15.76 -12.11
C GLY A 478 -13.41 15.34 -13.13
N THR A 479 -13.35 15.89 -14.35
CA THR A 479 -14.31 15.62 -15.43
C THR A 479 -14.43 14.13 -15.74
N GLY A 480 -15.66 13.64 -15.96
CA GLY A 480 -15.94 12.24 -16.28
C GLY A 480 -15.73 11.24 -15.15
N GLY A 481 -15.33 11.72 -13.96
CA GLY A 481 -14.97 10.86 -12.83
C GLY A 481 -16.17 10.25 -12.12
N LYS A 482 -15.88 9.31 -11.22
CA LYS A 482 -16.88 8.60 -10.39
C LYS A 482 -16.36 8.46 -8.96
N CYS A 483 -17.26 8.54 -7.96
CA CYS A 483 -16.87 8.24 -6.60
C CYS A 483 -16.75 6.72 -6.39
N ILE A 484 -17.76 5.94 -6.83
CA ILE A 484 -17.75 4.47 -6.79
C ILE A 484 -18.07 3.94 -8.19
N LYS A 485 -17.29 2.93 -8.66
CA LYS A 485 -17.55 2.16 -9.87
C LYS A 485 -17.33 0.68 -9.59
N ALA A 486 -18.36 -0.12 -9.76
CA ALA A 486 -18.27 -1.58 -9.83
C ALA A 486 -18.68 -2.04 -11.22
N ASP A 487 -17.88 -2.85 -11.91
CA ASP A 487 -18.29 -3.45 -13.18
C ASP A 487 -19.17 -4.68 -12.95
N GLY A 488 -19.04 -5.33 -11.79
CA GLY A 488 -19.97 -6.34 -11.27
C GLY A 488 -21.09 -5.76 -10.41
N THR A 489 -21.42 -6.43 -9.31
CA THR A 489 -22.45 -6.03 -8.35
C THR A 489 -21.87 -5.14 -7.27
N LEU A 490 -22.53 -4.00 -7.02
CA LEU A 490 -22.34 -3.24 -5.78
C LEU A 490 -23.39 -3.67 -4.77
N THR A 491 -22.96 -4.32 -3.69
CA THR A 491 -23.85 -4.70 -2.55
C THR A 491 -23.56 -3.78 -1.37
N VAL A 492 -24.63 -3.17 -0.83
CA VAL A 492 -24.57 -2.35 0.40
C VAL A 492 -25.52 -2.96 1.42
N SER A 493 -25.03 -3.20 2.64
CA SER A 493 -25.82 -3.83 3.70
C SER A 493 -25.43 -3.32 5.10
N ASP A 494 -26.12 -3.81 6.09
CA ASP A 494 -25.86 -3.67 7.53
C ASP A 494 -25.62 -2.22 7.97
N ASN A 495 -24.41 -1.90 8.45
CA ASN A 495 -24.06 -0.59 9.01
C ASN A 495 -23.15 0.25 8.09
N ALA A 496 -23.12 -0.02 6.81
CA ALA A 496 -22.37 0.78 5.85
C ALA A 496 -22.89 2.24 5.84
N ASP A 497 -21.96 3.21 5.91
CA ASP A 497 -22.28 4.65 5.82
C ASP A 497 -21.48 5.28 4.68
N ILE A 498 -22.15 5.60 3.58
CA ILE A 498 -21.54 6.03 2.34
C ILE A 498 -22.00 7.43 1.97
N THR A 499 -21.04 8.36 1.89
CA THR A 499 -21.23 9.69 1.30
C THR A 499 -20.39 9.80 0.02
N ALA A 500 -21.05 9.88 -1.12
CA ALA A 500 -20.43 10.00 -2.46
C ALA A 500 -20.85 11.32 -3.11
N THR A 501 -19.92 12.24 -3.31
CA THR A 501 -20.18 13.56 -3.90
C THR A 501 -19.34 13.78 -5.14
N ASN A 502 -20.00 13.94 -6.28
CA ASN A 502 -19.37 14.28 -7.56
C ASN A 502 -19.82 15.67 -8.04
N THR A 503 -18.88 16.61 -8.07
CA THR A 503 -19.14 17.98 -8.54
C THR A 503 -18.65 18.25 -9.96
N ALA A 504 -18.16 17.21 -10.63
CA ALA A 504 -17.58 17.33 -11.97
C ALA A 504 -18.62 17.32 -13.09
N SER A 505 -18.20 17.80 -14.25
CA SER A 505 -18.93 17.69 -15.51
C SER A 505 -18.49 16.45 -16.31
N LYS A 506 -19.21 16.17 -17.38
CA LYS A 506 -18.84 15.17 -18.39
C LYS A 506 -17.46 15.47 -18.98
N TYR A 507 -16.64 14.44 -19.17
CA TYR A 507 -15.50 14.49 -20.06
C TYR A 507 -15.94 14.22 -21.50
N SER A 508 -15.43 14.98 -22.45
CA SER A 508 -15.67 14.76 -23.90
C SER A 508 -14.43 15.18 -24.69
N SER A 509 -14.02 14.32 -25.63
CA SER A 509 -12.92 14.58 -26.55
C SER A 509 -13.17 13.80 -27.85
N GLY A 510 -13.55 14.50 -28.92
CA GLY A 510 -13.99 13.87 -30.16
C GLY A 510 -15.21 12.97 -29.95
N SER A 511 -15.09 11.70 -30.32
CA SER A 511 -16.14 10.67 -30.12
C SER A 511 -16.09 10.02 -28.73
N TYR A 512 -15.07 10.29 -27.92
CA TYR A 512 -14.86 9.68 -26.62
C TYR A 512 -15.46 10.51 -25.49
N SER A 513 -16.13 9.84 -24.56
CA SER A 513 -16.70 10.56 -23.42
C SER A 513 -16.82 9.68 -22.18
N ALA A 514 -16.80 10.32 -21.01
CA ALA A 514 -17.09 9.72 -19.72
C ALA A 514 -18.06 10.59 -18.93
N SER A 515 -19.14 9.99 -18.42
CA SER A 515 -20.12 10.69 -17.59
C SER A 515 -19.62 10.78 -16.14
N ALA A 516 -19.86 11.92 -15.48
CA ALA A 516 -19.51 12.13 -14.07
C ALA A 516 -20.70 11.70 -13.19
N LYS A 517 -20.51 10.67 -12.36
CA LYS A 517 -21.56 10.07 -11.51
C LYS A 517 -21.03 9.85 -10.08
N ALA A 518 -21.90 9.89 -9.08
CA ALA A 518 -21.46 9.53 -7.74
C ALA A 518 -21.26 8.02 -7.64
N ILE A 519 -22.25 7.22 -8.03
CA ILE A 519 -22.19 5.75 -7.98
C ILE A 519 -22.55 5.17 -9.36
N LYS A 520 -21.74 4.23 -9.85
CA LYS A 520 -22.03 3.42 -11.03
C LYS A 520 -21.82 1.94 -10.71
N ALA A 521 -22.84 1.09 -10.99
CA ALA A 521 -22.77 -0.35 -10.79
C ALA A 521 -23.19 -1.11 -12.04
N GLY A 522 -22.62 -2.29 -12.24
CA GLY A 522 -22.93 -3.17 -13.35
C GLY A 522 -22.41 -2.71 -14.72
N THR A 523 -22.49 -3.61 -15.67
CA THR A 523 -22.11 -3.38 -17.06
C THR A 523 -23.24 -3.78 -18.02
N ARG A 524 -23.26 -3.12 -19.18
CA ARG A 524 -24.15 -3.43 -20.31
C ARG A 524 -23.32 -3.52 -21.57
N THR A 525 -23.29 -4.68 -22.17
CA THR A 525 -22.58 -4.95 -23.42
C THR A 525 -23.60 -5.08 -24.58
N ALA A 526 -23.38 -4.32 -25.64
CA ALA A 526 -24.19 -4.38 -26.84
C ALA A 526 -23.59 -5.35 -27.85
N SER A 527 -24.39 -6.34 -28.32
CA SER A 527 -24.03 -7.23 -29.42
C SER A 527 -24.86 -6.85 -30.65
N LYS A 528 -24.20 -6.47 -31.74
CA LYS A 528 -24.85 -6.17 -33.01
C LYS A 528 -24.84 -7.41 -33.87
N THR A 529 -26.04 -7.96 -34.21
CA THR A 529 -26.22 -9.06 -35.15
C THR A 529 -26.71 -8.49 -36.45
N SER A 530 -25.90 -8.56 -37.51
CA SER A 530 -26.39 -8.25 -38.85
C SER A 530 -27.26 -9.39 -39.36
N VAL A 531 -28.55 -9.20 -39.45
CA VAL A 531 -29.45 -10.17 -40.10
C VAL A 531 -29.39 -9.93 -41.61
N LYS A 532 -28.71 -10.82 -42.35
CA LYS A 532 -28.92 -10.90 -43.78
C LYS A 532 -30.31 -11.46 -43.98
N ALA A 533 -31.26 -10.63 -44.50
CA ALA A 533 -32.54 -11.11 -44.92
C ALA A 533 -32.36 -12.01 -46.16
N TYR A 534 -32.43 -13.32 -45.96
CA TYR A 534 -32.64 -14.28 -47.05
C TYR A 534 -34.13 -14.27 -47.37
N GLY A 535 -34.53 -13.55 -48.39
CA GLY A 535 -35.86 -13.73 -48.99
C GLY A 535 -35.88 -15.03 -49.78
N PRO A 536 -36.96 -15.84 -49.72
CA PRO A 536 -37.12 -16.98 -50.59
C PRO A 536 -37.38 -16.49 -52.04
N GLY A 537 -36.63 -17.02 -52.99
CA GLY A 537 -36.70 -16.64 -54.40
C GLY A 537 -38.07 -16.82 -55.01
N GLY A 538 -38.61 -15.78 -55.59
CA GLY A 538 -39.76 -15.78 -56.48
C GLY A 538 -39.54 -14.67 -57.50
N GLY A 539 -39.51 -15.08 -58.80
CA GLY A 539 -39.04 -14.26 -59.90
C GLY A 539 -39.94 -13.07 -60.27
N GLY A 540 -39.35 -12.11 -60.89
CA GLY A 540 -39.91 -11.22 -61.92
C GLY A 540 -40.19 -9.79 -61.52
N GLY A 541 -39.38 -8.85 -62.02
CA GLY A 541 -39.84 -7.54 -62.50
C GLY A 541 -39.62 -6.31 -61.57
N GLY A 542 -38.69 -5.47 -61.98
CA GLY A 542 -38.79 -4.01 -61.79
C GLY A 542 -38.24 -3.44 -60.51
N GLY A 543 -37.08 -2.76 -60.61
CA GLY A 543 -36.24 -2.11 -59.62
C GLY A 543 -36.90 -1.19 -58.63
N PHE A 544 -36.41 -1.28 -57.40
CA PHE A 544 -36.12 -0.18 -56.46
C PHE A 544 -34.94 -0.62 -55.55
N PRO A 545 -33.90 0.19 -55.42
CA PRO A 545 -32.83 -0.11 -54.49
C PRO A 545 -33.21 0.45 -53.10
N GLY A 546 -33.53 -0.39 -52.16
CA GLY A 546 -33.90 0.04 -50.82
C GLY A 546 -34.15 -1.13 -49.87
N GLY A 547 -33.22 -2.09 -49.80
CA GLY A 547 -33.24 -3.15 -48.79
C GLY A 547 -32.31 -2.77 -47.64
N GLY A 548 -32.75 -1.95 -46.70
CA GLY A 548 -32.03 -1.74 -45.44
C GLY A 548 -32.00 -3.03 -44.64
N GLY A 549 -30.83 -3.69 -44.54
CA GLY A 549 -30.60 -4.77 -43.61
C GLY A 549 -30.74 -4.22 -42.19
N GLY A 550 -31.78 -4.59 -41.47
CA GLY A 550 -32.00 -4.24 -40.09
C GLY A 550 -30.93 -4.93 -39.22
N SER A 551 -30.09 -4.16 -38.54
CA SER A 551 -29.28 -4.68 -37.48
C SER A 551 -30.09 -4.70 -36.18
N SER A 552 -30.29 -5.85 -35.59
CA SER A 552 -30.80 -5.92 -34.21
C SER A 552 -29.66 -5.81 -33.22
N THR A 553 -29.81 -4.91 -32.26
CA THR A 553 -28.87 -4.79 -31.13
C THR A 553 -29.49 -5.51 -29.93
N SER A 554 -28.80 -6.56 -29.45
CA SER A 554 -29.14 -7.21 -28.17
C SER A 554 -28.19 -6.70 -27.09
N TYR A 555 -28.67 -6.65 -25.86
CA TYR A 555 -27.88 -6.21 -24.72
C TYR A 555 -27.72 -7.35 -23.72
N THR A 556 -26.50 -7.55 -23.23
CA THR A 556 -26.20 -8.41 -22.09
C THR A 556 -25.91 -7.51 -20.87
N TYR A 557 -26.56 -7.81 -19.77
CA TYR A 557 -26.47 -7.09 -18.51
C TYR A 557 -25.75 -7.96 -17.50
N THR A 558 -24.79 -7.36 -16.74
CA THR A 558 -24.01 -8.07 -15.71
C THR A 558 -23.94 -7.21 -14.46
N GLY A 559 -24.06 -7.85 -13.29
CA GLY A 559 -24.01 -7.16 -12.00
C GLY A 559 -25.23 -6.26 -11.74
N GLY A 560 -25.02 -5.19 -11.02
CA GLY A 560 -26.05 -4.21 -10.67
C GLY A 560 -25.88 -3.61 -9.29
N LEU A 561 -26.93 -2.97 -8.77
CA LEU A 561 -26.95 -2.40 -7.43
C LEU A 561 -27.89 -3.18 -6.52
N VAL A 562 -27.42 -3.65 -5.40
CA VAL A 562 -28.21 -4.34 -4.35
C VAL A 562 -28.04 -3.60 -3.04
N VAL A 563 -29.15 -3.07 -2.47
CA VAL A 563 -29.13 -2.39 -1.17
C VAL A 563 -30.05 -3.13 -0.19
N LYS A 564 -29.44 -3.71 0.83
CA LYS A 564 -30.14 -4.47 1.88
C LYS A 564 -30.17 -3.73 3.22
N GLY A 565 -29.34 -2.71 3.40
CA GLY A 565 -29.16 -1.94 4.63
C GLY A 565 -28.22 -0.76 4.43
N GLY A 566 -27.78 -0.14 5.54
CA GLY A 566 -26.84 0.96 5.53
C GLY A 566 -27.43 2.30 5.12
N THR A 567 -26.56 3.29 4.99
CA THR A 567 -26.90 4.67 4.56
C THR A 567 -26.10 5.02 3.31
N ILE A 568 -26.76 5.55 2.30
CA ILE A 568 -26.16 6.07 1.07
C ILE A 568 -26.60 7.51 0.86
N VAL A 569 -25.66 8.43 0.83
CA VAL A 569 -25.87 9.82 0.37
C VAL A 569 -25.06 10.00 -0.91
N ALA A 570 -25.73 10.05 -2.05
CA ALA A 570 -25.11 10.20 -3.35
C ALA A 570 -25.52 11.53 -4.01
N LYS A 571 -24.54 12.32 -4.42
CA LYS A 571 -24.77 13.62 -5.10
C LYS A 571 -23.95 13.73 -6.37
N ALA A 572 -24.57 14.15 -7.48
CA ALA A 572 -23.91 14.45 -8.73
C ALA A 572 -24.39 15.76 -9.33
N SER A 573 -23.45 16.58 -9.80
CA SER A 573 -23.80 17.92 -10.34
C SER A 573 -24.21 17.90 -11.82
N SER A 574 -23.94 16.82 -12.57
CA SER A 574 -24.10 16.84 -14.02
C SER A 574 -24.73 15.60 -14.68
N HIS A 575 -24.76 14.49 -14.00
CA HIS A 575 -25.35 13.24 -14.46
C HIS A 575 -26.02 12.54 -13.28
N GLU A 576 -26.52 11.34 -13.48
CA GLU A 576 -27.20 10.54 -12.47
C GLU A 576 -26.34 10.41 -11.19
N ALA A 577 -26.94 10.58 -10.02
CA ALA A 577 -26.23 10.39 -8.78
C ALA A 577 -25.92 8.89 -8.57
N ILE A 578 -26.91 8.04 -8.83
CA ILE A 578 -26.75 6.58 -8.79
C ILE A 578 -27.21 6.01 -10.13
N GLU A 579 -26.33 5.28 -10.81
CA GLU A 579 -26.66 4.55 -12.01
C GLU A 579 -26.31 3.07 -11.88
N SER A 580 -27.26 2.20 -12.23
CA SER A 580 -26.96 0.79 -12.55
C SER A 580 -27.05 0.57 -14.05
N LYS A 581 -26.01 -0.03 -14.63
CA LYS A 581 -26.04 -0.48 -16.03
C LYS A 581 -26.77 -1.82 -16.21
N SER A 582 -27.33 -2.37 -15.12
CA SER A 582 -28.11 -3.59 -15.06
C SER A 582 -29.36 -3.36 -14.21
N THR A 583 -29.58 -4.15 -13.15
CA THR A 583 -30.70 -4.03 -12.24
C THR A 583 -30.40 -3.17 -11.01
N ILE A 584 -31.45 -2.66 -10.37
CA ILE A 584 -31.41 -2.10 -9.03
C ILE A 584 -32.42 -2.88 -8.15
N ASP A 585 -31.93 -3.41 -7.02
CA ASP A 585 -32.74 -4.13 -6.04
C ASP A 585 -32.55 -3.50 -4.65
N ILE A 586 -33.58 -2.83 -4.12
CA ILE A 586 -33.59 -2.19 -2.81
C ILE A 586 -34.57 -2.90 -1.88
N SER A 587 -34.06 -3.52 -0.82
CA SER A 587 -34.86 -4.19 0.20
C SER A 587 -34.72 -3.56 1.60
N GLY A 588 -33.79 -2.62 1.79
CA GLY A 588 -33.52 -1.97 3.08
C GLY A 588 -32.65 -0.72 2.92
N GLY A 589 -32.24 -0.14 4.06
CA GLY A 589 -31.34 1.00 4.12
C GLY A 589 -31.99 2.37 3.93
N TYR A 590 -31.15 3.41 4.01
CA TYR A 590 -31.51 4.83 3.86
C TYR A 590 -30.76 5.41 2.68
N ILE A 591 -31.44 5.73 1.59
CA ILE A 591 -30.83 6.20 0.35
C ILE A 591 -31.33 7.61 0.05
N TYR A 592 -30.40 8.55 -0.10
CA TYR A 592 -30.62 9.88 -0.63
C TYR A 592 -29.76 10.07 -1.89
N ALA A 593 -30.39 10.34 -2.99
CA ALA A 593 -29.74 10.65 -4.26
C ALA A 593 -30.18 12.03 -4.76
N GLU A 594 -29.21 12.87 -5.16
CA GLU A 594 -29.45 14.22 -5.70
C GLU A 594 -28.66 14.43 -6.96
N SER A 595 -29.33 14.86 -8.03
CA SER A 595 -28.72 15.04 -9.34
C SER A 595 -29.35 16.16 -10.17
N SER A 596 -28.67 16.58 -11.23
CA SER A 596 -29.25 17.41 -12.31
C SER A 596 -29.79 16.60 -13.48
N ASP A 597 -29.56 15.30 -13.50
CA ASP A 597 -30.14 14.29 -14.37
C ASP A 597 -31.04 13.37 -13.53
N ASP A 598 -31.31 12.13 -13.88
CA ASP A 598 -32.05 11.23 -13.00
C ASP A 598 -31.33 11.07 -11.67
N ALA A 599 -32.09 11.15 -10.55
CA ALA A 599 -31.42 10.96 -9.28
C ALA A 599 -30.92 9.54 -9.13
N ILE A 600 -31.75 8.53 -9.51
CA ILE A 600 -31.38 7.11 -9.54
C ILE A 600 -31.91 6.52 -10.86
N ASN A 601 -31.01 5.94 -11.68
CA ASN A 601 -31.34 5.32 -12.96
C ASN A 601 -30.92 3.84 -13.00
N SER A 602 -31.82 2.98 -13.51
CA SER A 602 -31.56 1.58 -13.82
C SER A 602 -31.65 1.33 -15.32
N ALA A 603 -30.62 0.78 -15.92
CA ALA A 603 -30.65 0.39 -17.35
C ALA A 603 -31.56 -0.80 -17.67
N SER A 604 -32.09 -1.50 -16.66
CA SER A 604 -33.00 -2.64 -16.77
C SER A 604 -34.11 -2.51 -15.73
N THR A 605 -34.36 -3.53 -14.92
CA THR A 605 -35.39 -3.57 -13.91
C THR A 605 -34.99 -2.81 -12.62
N PHE A 606 -35.90 -2.06 -12.05
CA PHE A 606 -35.74 -1.39 -10.75
C PHE A 606 -36.79 -1.94 -9.78
N ASN A 607 -36.34 -2.56 -8.68
CA ASN A 607 -37.20 -3.14 -7.66
C ASN A 607 -36.99 -2.43 -6.30
N ILE A 608 -38.07 -2.02 -5.67
CA ILE A 608 -38.10 -1.54 -4.28
C ILE A 608 -39.07 -2.41 -3.49
N THR A 609 -38.52 -3.22 -2.57
CA THR A 609 -39.29 -4.11 -1.70
C THR A 609 -39.28 -3.64 -0.24
N GLY A 610 -38.41 -2.68 0.10
CA GLY A 610 -38.24 -2.12 1.45
C GLY A 610 -37.31 -0.92 1.44
N GLY A 611 -36.93 -0.47 2.66
CA GLY A 611 -36.01 0.66 2.84
C GLY A 611 -36.67 2.06 2.72
N TYR A 612 -35.82 3.06 2.79
CA TYR A 612 -36.16 4.48 2.71
C TYR A 612 -35.41 5.12 1.56
N VAL A 613 -36.08 5.46 0.48
CA VAL A 613 -35.47 5.93 -0.76
C VAL A 613 -35.96 7.35 -1.07
N MET A 614 -35.04 8.29 -1.22
CA MET A 614 -35.34 9.62 -1.72
C MET A 614 -34.45 9.96 -2.92
N GLY A 615 -35.10 10.13 -4.09
CA GLY A 615 -34.48 10.66 -5.29
C GLY A 615 -34.92 12.12 -5.54
N ASN A 616 -33.94 13.02 -5.71
CA ASN A 616 -34.18 14.43 -5.99
C ASN A 616 -33.47 14.84 -7.28
N SER A 617 -34.19 14.89 -8.38
CA SER A 617 -33.68 15.42 -9.64
C SER A 617 -34.06 16.89 -9.82
N THR A 618 -33.16 17.67 -10.35
CA THR A 618 -33.36 19.09 -10.69
C THR A 618 -33.54 19.33 -12.18
N GLY A 619 -33.38 18.31 -13.02
CA GLY A 619 -33.44 18.46 -14.50
C GLY A 619 -34.11 17.33 -15.26
N ASN A 620 -34.31 16.15 -14.64
CA ASN A 620 -34.90 14.97 -15.25
C ASN A 620 -35.81 14.22 -14.26
N ASP A 621 -35.91 12.88 -14.35
CA ASP A 621 -36.77 12.06 -13.50
C ASP A 621 -36.18 11.86 -12.10
N GLY A 622 -37.05 11.64 -11.11
CA GLY A 622 -36.59 11.37 -9.77
C GLY A 622 -36.00 9.97 -9.64
N LEU A 623 -36.76 8.96 -10.06
CA LEU A 623 -36.35 7.56 -10.15
C LEU A 623 -36.74 7.04 -11.54
N ASP A 624 -35.77 6.49 -12.29
CA ASP A 624 -35.99 6.01 -13.66
C ASP A 624 -35.58 4.53 -13.84
N ALA A 625 -36.36 3.79 -14.61
CA ALA A 625 -36.04 2.45 -15.08
C ALA A 625 -36.17 2.36 -16.60
N ASN A 626 -35.09 2.08 -17.30
CA ASN A 626 -35.15 1.72 -18.74
C ASN A 626 -35.82 0.34 -19.00
N GLY A 627 -36.41 -0.25 -17.99
CA GLY A 627 -37.18 -1.50 -17.98
C GLY A 627 -38.43 -1.43 -17.12
N ASN A 628 -38.77 -2.53 -16.46
CA ASN A 628 -39.87 -2.52 -15.48
C ASN A 628 -39.46 -1.83 -14.19
N PHE A 629 -40.37 -1.06 -13.61
CA PHE A 629 -40.22 -0.52 -12.25
C PHE A 629 -41.24 -1.16 -11.31
N ASN A 630 -40.79 -1.82 -10.24
CA ASN A 630 -41.68 -2.53 -9.31
C ASN A 630 -41.48 -1.98 -7.88
N ILE A 631 -42.58 -1.55 -7.25
CA ILE A 631 -42.61 -1.14 -5.84
C ILE A 631 -43.60 -2.05 -5.12
N SER A 632 -43.11 -2.88 -4.20
CA SER A 632 -43.93 -3.74 -3.35
C SER A 632 -43.86 -3.40 -1.84
N GLY A 633 -42.96 -2.48 -1.47
CA GLY A 633 -42.75 -2.07 -0.10
C GLY A 633 -41.91 -0.78 0.01
N GLY A 634 -41.54 -0.44 1.24
CA GLY A 634 -40.65 0.70 1.52
C GLY A 634 -41.33 2.07 1.61
N TYR A 635 -40.49 3.08 1.79
CA TYR A 635 -40.83 4.49 1.90
C TYR A 635 -40.10 5.27 0.81
N VAL A 636 -40.84 5.75 -0.15
CA VAL A 636 -40.26 6.31 -1.39
C VAL A 636 -40.70 7.78 -1.52
N VAL A 637 -39.74 8.67 -1.67
CA VAL A 637 -39.97 10.06 -2.06
C VAL A 637 -39.18 10.34 -3.34
N SER A 638 -39.87 10.57 -4.42
CA SER A 638 -39.23 10.85 -5.69
C SER A 638 -39.66 12.23 -6.20
N ILE A 639 -38.67 13.02 -6.63
CA ILE A 639 -38.84 14.41 -7.04
C ILE A 639 -38.23 14.60 -8.42
N ALA A 640 -39.07 14.93 -9.41
CA ALA A 640 -38.63 15.22 -10.75
C ALA A 640 -38.63 16.73 -11.06
N ALA A 641 -38.03 17.07 -12.18
CA ALA A 641 -38.21 18.36 -12.85
C ALA A 641 -39.66 18.53 -13.37
N SER A 642 -39.95 19.60 -14.07
CA SER A 642 -41.27 19.79 -14.68
C SER A 642 -41.45 18.93 -15.95
N SER A 643 -42.70 18.61 -16.26
CA SER A 643 -43.08 17.86 -17.48
C SER A 643 -42.19 18.22 -18.70
N PRO A 644 -41.76 17.20 -19.49
CA PRO A 644 -42.35 15.85 -19.52
C PRO A 644 -41.88 14.90 -18.43
N GLU A 645 -40.93 15.30 -17.59
CA GLU A 645 -40.32 14.45 -16.55
C GLU A 645 -41.31 14.07 -15.45
N VAL A 646 -41.18 12.86 -14.91
CA VAL A 646 -42.05 12.30 -13.88
C VAL A 646 -41.31 11.89 -12.62
N GLY A 647 -42.00 11.83 -11.47
CA GLY A 647 -41.39 11.41 -10.23
C GLY A 647 -40.80 10.00 -10.34
N ILE A 648 -41.56 9.06 -10.87
CA ILE A 648 -41.15 7.66 -11.07
C ILE A 648 -41.47 7.26 -12.50
N ASP A 649 -40.42 6.95 -13.26
CA ASP A 649 -40.52 6.56 -14.65
C ASP A 649 -40.26 5.06 -14.88
N ALA A 650 -40.84 4.51 -15.92
CA ALA A 650 -40.55 3.20 -16.47
C ALA A 650 -40.69 3.25 -17.99
N ASN A 651 -39.84 2.59 -18.75
CA ASN A 651 -39.82 2.63 -20.21
C ASN A 651 -41.09 1.99 -20.86
N THR A 652 -42.21 2.73 -20.74
CA THR A 652 -43.50 2.26 -21.33
C THR A 652 -43.48 2.24 -22.83
N GLU A 653 -42.68 3.07 -23.52
CA GLU A 653 -42.47 3.02 -24.98
C GLU A 653 -41.78 1.74 -25.42
N GLY A 654 -40.94 1.13 -24.55
CA GLY A 654 -40.36 -0.18 -24.75
C GLY A 654 -41.29 -1.34 -24.36
N GLY A 655 -42.51 -1.07 -23.92
CA GLY A 655 -43.50 -2.08 -23.51
C GLY A 655 -43.36 -2.53 -22.03
N TYR A 656 -42.54 -1.86 -21.26
CA TYR A 656 -42.36 -2.09 -19.81
C TYR A 656 -43.40 -1.33 -18.97
N LYS A 657 -43.42 -1.53 -17.67
CA LYS A 657 -44.44 -0.93 -16.80
C LYS A 657 -43.92 -0.52 -15.45
N LEU A 658 -44.45 0.59 -14.88
CA LEU A 658 -44.42 0.88 -13.47
C LEU A 658 -45.54 0.08 -12.78
N THR A 659 -45.17 -0.76 -11.81
CA THR A 659 -46.11 -1.56 -11.01
C THR A 659 -45.92 -1.26 -9.52
N ILE A 660 -47.00 -0.82 -8.86
CA ILE A 660 -46.99 -0.54 -7.40
C ILE A 660 -48.02 -1.46 -6.73
N THR A 661 -47.52 -2.37 -5.88
CA THR A 661 -48.36 -3.33 -5.14
C THR A 661 -48.31 -3.11 -3.63
N GLY A 662 -47.49 -2.17 -3.15
CA GLY A 662 -47.28 -1.84 -1.72
C GLY A 662 -46.41 -0.61 -1.55
N GLY A 663 -45.99 -0.37 -0.29
CA GLY A 663 -45.15 0.77 0.06
C GLY A 663 -45.92 2.06 0.33
N ASN A 664 -45.18 3.10 0.73
CA ASN A 664 -45.68 4.45 0.96
C ASN A 664 -44.88 5.39 0.03
N VAL A 665 -45.55 5.91 -1.00
CA VAL A 665 -44.89 6.57 -2.11
C VAL A 665 -45.33 8.02 -2.23
N VAL A 666 -44.37 8.92 -2.43
CA VAL A 666 -44.58 10.34 -2.77
C VAL A 666 -43.84 10.57 -4.09
N ALA A 667 -44.53 10.92 -5.16
CA ALA A 667 -44.01 11.21 -6.47
C ALA A 667 -44.32 12.65 -6.87
N VAL A 668 -43.37 13.56 -6.73
CA VAL A 668 -43.44 14.94 -7.24
C VAL A 668 -43.07 14.94 -8.72
N GLY A 669 -43.98 15.33 -9.57
CA GLY A 669 -43.98 15.13 -11.01
C GLY A 669 -44.98 14.05 -11.46
N GLY A 670 -45.47 13.23 -10.49
CA GLY A 670 -46.41 12.16 -10.79
C GLY A 670 -45.76 10.82 -11.03
N LEU A 671 -46.56 9.88 -11.48
CA LEU A 671 -46.16 8.53 -11.87
C LEU A 671 -46.21 8.42 -13.41
N GLU A 672 -45.36 7.54 -13.95
CA GLU A 672 -45.39 7.20 -15.38
C GLU A 672 -46.80 6.81 -15.87
N ARG A 673 -47.10 7.29 -17.07
CA ARG A 673 -48.43 7.06 -17.67
C ARG A 673 -48.68 5.57 -17.93
N GLY A 674 -49.86 5.08 -17.54
CA GLY A 674 -50.20 3.66 -17.67
C GLY A 674 -49.67 2.76 -16.55
N SER A 675 -49.19 3.35 -15.43
CA SER A 675 -48.79 2.61 -14.23
C SER A 675 -49.90 1.67 -13.72
N SER A 676 -49.48 0.47 -13.26
CA SER A 676 -50.39 -0.54 -12.66
C SER A 676 -50.38 -0.42 -11.13
N LEU A 677 -51.51 -0.10 -10.55
CA LEU A 677 -51.71 -0.05 -9.12
C LEU A 677 -52.60 -1.20 -8.67
N SER A 678 -52.09 -2.06 -7.77
CA SER A 678 -52.82 -3.22 -7.26
C SER A 678 -52.66 -3.33 -5.75
N GLY A 679 -53.76 -3.37 -4.99
CA GLY A 679 -53.75 -3.40 -3.53
C GLY A 679 -53.35 -2.07 -2.85
N VAL A 680 -53.26 -1.00 -3.63
CA VAL A 680 -52.88 0.36 -3.16
C VAL A 680 -53.88 1.38 -3.70
N THR A 681 -53.92 2.54 -3.04
CA THR A 681 -54.76 3.70 -3.42
C THR A 681 -53.81 4.87 -3.74
N SER A 682 -54.09 5.59 -4.83
CA SER A 682 -53.36 6.83 -5.16
C SER A 682 -54.23 8.06 -5.01
N LYS A 683 -53.61 9.19 -4.71
CA LYS A 683 -54.25 10.49 -4.60
C LYS A 683 -53.32 11.62 -5.01
N SER A 684 -53.84 12.64 -5.69
CA SER A 684 -53.11 13.89 -5.92
C SER A 684 -53.10 14.70 -4.61
N ALA A 685 -51.98 15.36 -4.33
CA ALA A 685 -51.81 16.21 -3.18
C ALA A 685 -51.18 17.54 -3.54
N SER A 686 -51.54 18.62 -2.82
CA SER A 686 -50.90 19.92 -2.96
C SER A 686 -49.73 20.02 -1.99
N PHE A 687 -48.66 20.72 -2.37
CA PHE A 687 -47.48 20.93 -1.56
C PHE A 687 -46.86 22.31 -1.75
N SER A 688 -46.05 22.73 -0.80
CA SER A 688 -45.11 23.85 -0.93
C SER A 688 -43.69 23.35 -0.73
N ARG A 689 -42.74 23.87 -1.52
CA ARG A 689 -41.33 23.52 -1.34
C ARG A 689 -40.78 24.09 -0.03
N ASN A 690 -39.73 23.51 0.49
CA ASN A 690 -39.08 23.84 1.75
C ASN A 690 -40.02 23.72 2.99
N THR A 691 -41.08 22.96 2.87
CA THR A 691 -42.08 22.72 3.90
C THR A 691 -42.05 21.24 4.33
N TRP A 692 -42.13 21.00 5.61
CA TRP A 692 -42.25 19.66 6.18
C TRP A 692 -43.68 19.13 6.05
N TYR A 693 -43.79 17.87 5.64
CA TYR A 693 -45.04 17.12 5.59
C TYR A 693 -44.89 15.80 6.29
N THR A 694 -45.91 15.40 7.04
CA THR A 694 -46.04 14.05 7.57
C THR A 694 -46.95 13.26 6.64
N PHE A 695 -46.42 12.16 6.07
CA PHE A 695 -47.18 11.20 5.27
C PHE A 695 -48.03 10.29 6.17
N LYS A 696 -49.28 10.08 5.79
CA LYS A 696 -50.20 9.20 6.46
C LYS A 696 -50.72 8.12 5.52
N ASN A 697 -50.73 6.87 6.00
CA ASN A 697 -51.40 5.74 5.39
C ASN A 697 -52.71 5.47 6.18
N GLY A 698 -53.84 5.87 5.63
CA GLY A 698 -55.09 5.99 6.41
C GLY A 698 -54.94 7.02 7.53
N SER A 699 -55.16 6.61 8.79
CA SER A 699 -55.01 7.45 9.99
C SER A 699 -53.57 7.43 10.56
N THR A 700 -52.73 6.50 10.16
CA THR A 700 -51.40 6.26 10.73
C THR A 700 -50.35 7.21 10.11
N SER A 701 -49.69 8.00 10.94
CA SER A 701 -48.49 8.78 10.55
C SER A 701 -47.32 7.84 10.38
N VAL A 702 -46.65 7.89 9.23
CA VAL A 702 -45.67 6.88 8.80
C VAL A 702 -44.26 7.43 8.80
N PHE A 703 -44.04 8.55 8.10
CA PHE A 703 -42.77 9.26 8.04
C PHE A 703 -43.02 10.74 7.70
N SER A 704 -42.02 11.57 7.91
CA SER A 704 -42.05 12.95 7.45
C SER A 704 -41.00 13.20 6.38
N PHE A 705 -41.30 14.10 5.49
CA PHE A 705 -40.40 14.51 4.39
C PHE A 705 -40.52 16.02 4.15
N LYS A 706 -39.45 16.54 3.57
CA LYS A 706 -39.37 17.93 3.14
C LYS A 706 -38.94 17.96 1.68
N ILE A 707 -39.73 18.63 0.82
CA ILE A 707 -39.37 18.80 -0.57
C ILE A 707 -38.38 19.95 -0.67
N PRO A 708 -37.15 19.72 -1.21
CA PRO A 708 -36.12 20.74 -1.34
C PRO A 708 -36.60 21.96 -2.13
N THR A 709 -35.93 23.10 -1.94
CA THR A 709 -36.07 24.27 -2.78
C THR A 709 -35.67 23.92 -4.21
N ALA A 710 -36.42 24.30 -5.18
CA ALA A 710 -36.03 24.08 -6.57
C ALA A 710 -34.79 24.90 -6.93
N SER A 711 -33.79 24.25 -7.48
CA SER A 711 -32.54 24.89 -7.95
C SER A 711 -32.66 25.39 -9.40
N SER A 712 -33.73 25.05 -10.11
CA SER A 712 -33.99 25.48 -11.50
C SER A 712 -35.43 25.93 -11.69
N GLY A 713 -35.72 26.72 -12.73
CA GLY A 713 -37.05 27.13 -13.12
C GLY A 713 -37.97 25.98 -13.62
N ARG A 714 -37.41 24.77 -13.77
CA ARG A 714 -38.09 23.55 -14.25
C ARG A 714 -38.57 22.66 -13.06
N ALA A 715 -39.22 23.23 -12.09
CA ALA A 715 -39.71 22.51 -10.93
C ALA A 715 -41.14 22.00 -11.14
N SER A 716 -41.40 20.71 -10.92
CA SER A 716 -42.77 20.16 -10.93
C SER A 716 -43.62 20.79 -9.83
N SER A 717 -44.90 21.03 -10.14
CA SER A 717 -45.94 21.51 -9.22
C SER A 717 -46.98 20.44 -8.88
N SER A 718 -46.95 19.26 -9.49
CA SER A 718 -47.87 18.17 -9.25
C SER A 718 -47.23 17.13 -8.30
N MET A 719 -48.04 16.47 -7.48
CA MET A 719 -47.62 15.39 -6.60
C MET A 719 -48.68 14.31 -6.53
N THR A 720 -48.25 13.07 -6.69
CA THR A 720 -49.07 11.88 -6.44
C THR A 720 -48.57 11.15 -5.21
N ILE A 721 -49.46 10.74 -4.32
CA ILE A 721 -49.17 9.95 -3.13
C ILE A 721 -49.87 8.59 -3.22
N VAL A 722 -49.19 7.50 -2.81
CA VAL A 722 -49.73 6.12 -2.89
C VAL A 722 -49.51 5.40 -1.56
N ALA A 723 -50.49 4.65 -1.11
CA ALA A 723 -50.39 3.74 0.04
C ALA A 723 -51.40 2.61 -0.02
N SER A 724 -51.32 1.63 0.89
CA SER A 724 -52.24 0.49 0.97
C SER A 724 -53.65 0.92 1.48
N SER A 725 -53.76 2.05 2.22
CA SER A 725 -55.00 2.70 2.58
C SER A 725 -55.04 4.11 1.96
N THR A 726 -56.13 4.87 2.17
CA THR A 726 -56.24 6.23 1.63
C THR A 726 -55.08 7.12 2.09
N PRO A 727 -54.15 7.52 1.19
CA PRO A 727 -52.98 8.32 1.57
C PRO A 727 -53.37 9.80 1.78
N SER A 728 -52.65 10.45 2.70
CA SER A 728 -52.76 11.90 2.91
C SER A 728 -51.42 12.47 3.42
N ILE A 729 -51.27 13.76 3.32
CA ILE A 729 -50.15 14.50 3.93
C ILE A 729 -50.69 15.60 4.82
N THR A 730 -50.03 15.89 5.93
CA THR A 730 -50.32 17.00 6.84
C THR A 730 -49.05 17.84 7.06
N SER A 731 -49.19 19.17 7.14
CA SER A 731 -48.04 20.03 7.44
C SER A 731 -47.45 19.71 8.80
N GLY A 732 -46.13 19.77 8.93
CA GLY A 732 -45.38 19.45 10.14
C GLY A 732 -44.52 18.19 9.98
N SER A 733 -43.60 18.00 10.94
CA SER A 733 -42.70 16.86 11.02
C SER A 733 -42.97 16.03 12.26
N LEU A 734 -42.79 14.73 12.17
CA LEU A 734 -42.67 13.84 13.30
C LEU A 734 -41.39 14.17 14.11
N THR A 735 -41.39 13.77 15.38
CA THR A 735 -40.16 13.68 16.16
C THR A 735 -39.57 12.29 15.96
N GLY A 736 -38.27 12.21 15.69
CA GLY A 736 -37.63 10.92 15.43
C GLY A 736 -36.25 11.05 14.80
N THR A 737 -35.81 9.97 14.16
CA THR A 737 -34.50 9.88 13.50
C THR A 737 -34.50 10.60 12.17
N SER A 738 -33.52 11.51 11.99
CA SER A 738 -33.29 12.21 10.72
C SER A 738 -32.72 11.25 9.67
N ILE A 739 -33.29 11.27 8.47
CA ILE A 739 -32.86 10.47 7.31
C ILE A 739 -32.74 11.37 6.08
N TRP A 740 -32.26 10.80 4.96
CA TRP A 740 -32.18 11.47 3.66
C TRP A 740 -31.44 12.81 3.71
N ASN A 741 -30.24 12.82 4.31
CA ASN A 741 -29.43 14.04 4.42
C ASN A 741 -30.21 15.24 5.03
N GLY A 742 -31.11 14.97 5.99
CA GLY A 742 -31.90 15.98 6.67
C GLY A 742 -33.24 16.36 5.99
N TYR A 743 -33.63 15.65 4.92
CA TYR A 743 -34.89 15.84 4.23
C TYR A 743 -36.01 14.87 4.65
N GLY A 744 -35.71 13.96 5.57
CA GLY A 744 -36.70 13.01 6.10
C GLY A 744 -36.57 12.81 7.59
N VAL A 745 -37.68 12.36 8.24
CA VAL A 745 -37.73 11.94 9.64
C VAL A 745 -38.63 10.71 9.76
N VAL A 746 -38.12 9.69 10.43
CA VAL A 746 -38.89 8.51 10.85
C VAL A 746 -39.20 8.63 12.33
N GLY A 747 -40.44 8.38 12.73
CA GLY A 747 -40.82 8.36 14.15
C GLY A 747 -40.10 7.27 14.92
N ASN A 748 -39.78 7.55 16.19
CA ASN A 748 -39.21 6.56 17.11
C ASN A 748 -40.24 5.49 17.47
#